data_ddafceb7100cc42ae1c8a47c3b649577
#
_entry.id   ddafceb7100cc42ae1c8a47c3b649577
#
_cell.length_a   1.000
_cell.length_b   1.000
_cell.length_c   1.000
_cell.angle_alpha   90.00
_cell.angle_beta   90.00
_cell.angle_gamma   90.00
#
_symmetry.space_group_name_H-M   'P 1'
#
loop_
_entity.id
_entity.type
_entity.pdbx_description
1 polymer ?
#
loop_
_entity_poly.entity_id
_entity_poly.type
_entity_poly.pdbx_seq_one_letter_code
_entity_poly.pdbx_strand_id
1 'polypeptide(L)'
;MGGPDLFAPPHLFVLSFMSTRILVVLSLLTFLVPTAEGQSTRSTVTGTVTDADGAPLPGAQIADVAFQRGTTAGPDGRYTLDGLPPGPHTLEIRFVGYQTAVREVTLQAGETREMNVSLEERVLETDGVTVTGTARARSTLRAPQDVDVMGTEDLQSGRSAALGELLQENVDGVSSIQTGSQAGKPVLRGLSGKRVVLLKDGIAQEYYQFGVRHFPTTNASEAERVEVVRGASSILYGSDALGGAINVISKPAPTTGVDAFEVGGSASTQYYTNNNERAVSLDLSAAQGNVGWRVGAERRIAGNYRTPDASTFFEENPDTGTFGDPKYTGEVPFTNFEQWSTYGQVGLQGAFGTLQLYGDYWSNAQNFLLPTGGPDDDNPTSPPPNGLGQNLEHSNVVLKGNVVADGFVFKPRLSWQRSIRQSGAPGTNLGDIRDGGGLGGFDYPLDLKTDIYTGRLEVAHPSIGNLSGTIGAEVQHQDADTRGPAELQPSARTWNTGVFFFEDLDLDPITVSFGSRLDVRTVEAVPNDRTTDSDQLDNTYTTLSGAVGASYAFGDGIAVATNLSSGFRAPSIFELYASGVHGGVAAFQVGNPNLEPERSYSADLSLRVRRDRLTAEVTGYVNAIQDYIYLENTGERGPNGNLPKFAADQTDALIPGIEATVETSPLPWLQVGGSAAVLDGTGDGLGADGGDGELPLLPSNTVSGFVRWVPADTGPLSNSQVELSLKRSLEKDAAGRFEPFAQFDALDTQGPNPPFGTASTRAYSVVNVEARTTLALGLGAPLTVSVGVDNLLDETYRDFLDTYKGYALSPGRDVQFSLSTTF
;
A
#
# COMPACT_ATOMS: atom_id res chain seq x y z
N MET A 1 27.95 -26.59 29.21
CA MET A 1 28.81 -25.47 28.87
C MET A 1 29.10 -25.58 27.38
N GLY A 2 28.38 -24.90 26.55
CA GLY A 2 28.55 -24.78 25.14
C GLY A 2 27.70 -23.58 24.74
N GLY A 3 28.33 -22.46 24.39
CA GLY A 3 27.68 -21.24 24.01
C GLY A 3 27.05 -21.36 22.63
N PRO A 4 26.05 -20.55 22.26
CA PRO A 4 25.40 -20.64 20.97
C PRO A 4 26.28 -20.01 19.88
N ASP A 5 26.51 -20.78 18.81
CA ASP A 5 27.17 -20.32 17.58
C ASP A 5 26.32 -19.24 16.89
N LEU A 6 26.87 -18.05 16.78
CA LEU A 6 26.23 -16.81 16.29
C LEU A 6 26.27 -16.60 14.77
N PHE A 7 26.76 -17.55 13.98
CA PHE A 7 26.89 -17.45 12.52
C PHE A 7 26.67 -18.80 11.83
N ALA A 8 25.43 -19.14 11.53
CA ALA A 8 25.16 -20.09 10.45
C ALA A 8 24.51 -19.31 9.28
N PRO A 9 25.09 -19.31 8.06
CA PRO A 9 24.50 -18.61 6.92
C PRO A 9 23.28 -19.37 6.39
N PRO A 10 22.22 -18.70 5.97
CA PRO A 10 21.12 -19.34 5.28
C PRO A 10 21.63 -19.89 3.93
N HIS A 11 21.16 -21.06 3.58
CA HIS A 11 21.56 -21.87 2.45
C HIS A 11 21.64 -21.12 1.12
N LEU A 12 22.84 -21.08 0.53
CA LEU A 12 23.15 -20.70 -0.84
C LEU A 12 22.58 -21.78 -1.82
N PHE A 13 21.27 -21.83 -2.01
CA PHE A 13 20.62 -22.76 -2.94
C PHE A 13 19.87 -22.11 -4.11
N VAL A 14 20.09 -20.82 -4.39
CA VAL A 14 19.35 -20.08 -5.44
C VAL A 14 20.08 -20.07 -6.79
N LEU A 15 21.34 -20.49 -6.89
CA LEU A 15 22.15 -20.29 -8.11
C LEU A 15 22.12 -21.42 -9.14
N SER A 16 21.46 -22.57 -8.89
CA SER A 16 21.57 -23.72 -9.80
C SER A 16 20.43 -23.93 -10.79
N PHE A 17 19.29 -23.22 -10.70
CA PHE A 17 18.17 -23.39 -11.63
C PHE A 17 17.91 -22.21 -12.58
N MET A 18 18.73 -21.16 -12.52
CA MET A 18 18.56 -19.95 -13.35
C MET A 18 19.19 -20.02 -14.75
N SER A 19 19.96 -21.08 -15.09
CA SER A 19 20.88 -21.00 -16.23
C SER A 19 20.27 -21.20 -17.62
N THR A 20 19.06 -21.73 -17.76
CA THR A 20 18.52 -22.06 -19.09
C THR A 20 17.37 -21.15 -19.55
N ARG A 21 16.61 -20.57 -18.65
CA ARG A 21 15.48 -19.69 -19.02
C ARG A 21 15.83 -18.20 -19.08
N ILE A 22 16.85 -17.76 -18.36
CA ILE A 22 17.37 -16.38 -18.44
C ILE A 22 18.11 -16.13 -19.77
N LEU A 23 18.73 -17.14 -20.37
CA LEU A 23 19.38 -16.99 -21.68
C LEU A 23 18.41 -16.68 -22.84
N VAL A 24 17.15 -17.10 -22.74
CA VAL A 24 16.14 -16.80 -23.77
C VAL A 24 15.67 -15.35 -23.66
N VAL A 25 15.60 -14.78 -22.47
CA VAL A 25 15.22 -13.36 -22.26
C VAL A 25 16.39 -12.45 -22.66
N LEU A 26 17.65 -12.83 -22.37
CA LEU A 26 18.80 -12.04 -22.81
C LEU A 26 19.01 -12.08 -24.35
N SER A 27 18.63 -13.16 -25.03
CA SER A 27 18.75 -13.24 -26.49
C SER A 27 17.67 -12.44 -27.24
N LEU A 28 16.56 -12.13 -26.60
CA LEU A 28 15.54 -11.21 -27.17
C LEU A 28 15.94 -9.73 -27.03
N LEU A 29 16.78 -9.40 -26.04
CA LEU A 29 17.28 -8.02 -25.83
C LEU A 29 18.39 -7.61 -26.82
N THR A 30 19.07 -8.55 -27.45
CA THR A 30 20.13 -8.24 -28.45
C THR A 30 19.59 -7.80 -29.81
N PHE A 31 18.29 -7.95 -30.08
CA PHE A 31 17.67 -7.53 -31.34
C PHE A 31 17.02 -6.14 -31.32
N LEU A 32 17.04 -5.42 -30.18
CA LEU A 32 16.38 -4.11 -30.03
C LEU A 32 17.36 -2.95 -29.79
N VAL A 33 18.62 -3.06 -30.25
CA VAL A 33 19.48 -1.88 -30.33
C VAL A 33 19.39 -1.33 -31.77
N PRO A 34 18.56 -0.33 -32.04
CA PRO A 34 18.66 0.40 -33.28
C PRO A 34 19.96 1.21 -33.22
N THR A 35 20.90 0.89 -34.08
CA THR A 35 21.99 1.80 -34.43
C THR A 35 21.41 2.94 -35.25
N ALA A 36 20.65 3.84 -34.61
CA ALA A 36 20.24 5.09 -35.22
C ALA A 36 21.24 6.15 -34.78
N GLU A 37 22.24 6.42 -35.58
CA GLU A 37 22.93 7.71 -35.61
C GLU A 37 21.98 8.80 -36.11
N GLY A 38 20.93 9.11 -35.35
CA GLY A 38 20.11 10.28 -35.51
C GLY A 38 20.58 11.31 -34.49
N GLN A 39 21.05 12.45 -34.93
CA GLN A 39 21.28 13.61 -34.09
C GLN A 39 19.95 14.04 -33.48
N SER A 40 19.55 13.44 -32.35
CA SER A 40 18.47 14.00 -31.52
C SER A 40 19.04 15.25 -30.87
N THR A 41 18.59 16.41 -31.32
CA THR A 41 18.89 17.69 -30.70
C THR A 41 18.22 17.72 -29.33
N ARG A 42 19.00 17.40 -28.30
CA ARG A 42 18.54 17.40 -26.91
C ARG A 42 18.47 18.80 -26.38
N SER A 43 17.51 19.02 -25.51
CA SER A 43 17.26 20.29 -24.88
C SER A 43 17.89 20.33 -23.48
N THR A 44 18.12 21.51 -22.98
CA THR A 44 18.74 21.76 -21.68
C THR A 44 17.93 22.80 -20.93
N VAL A 45 17.71 22.57 -19.64
CA VAL A 45 17.18 23.58 -18.72
C VAL A 45 18.31 24.09 -17.84
N THR A 46 18.52 25.40 -17.78
CA THR A 46 19.50 26.04 -16.92
C THR A 46 18.81 27.07 -16.04
N GLY A 47 19.39 27.42 -14.91
CA GLY A 47 18.82 28.45 -14.06
C GLY A 47 19.52 28.57 -12.72
N THR A 48 18.90 29.32 -11.81
CA THR A 48 19.32 29.44 -10.42
C THR A 48 18.18 29.05 -9.47
N VAL A 49 18.54 28.39 -8.37
CA VAL A 49 17.63 28.16 -7.26
C VAL A 49 18.02 29.05 -6.10
N THR A 50 17.08 29.86 -5.64
CA THR A 50 17.27 30.84 -4.55
C THR A 50 16.16 30.66 -3.50
N ASP A 51 16.34 31.22 -2.32
CA ASP A 51 15.26 31.49 -1.39
C ASP A 51 14.42 32.70 -1.81
N ALA A 52 13.38 33.01 -0.99
CA ALA A 52 12.50 34.17 -1.22
C ALA A 52 13.22 35.52 -1.14
N ASP A 53 14.32 35.60 -0.38
CA ASP A 53 15.16 36.79 -0.23
C ASP A 53 16.23 36.91 -1.35
N GLY A 54 16.30 35.90 -2.24
CA GLY A 54 17.23 35.84 -3.36
C GLY A 54 18.61 35.26 -3.02
N ALA A 55 18.79 34.67 -1.82
CA ALA A 55 20.03 33.98 -1.50
C ALA A 55 20.10 32.64 -2.23
N PRO A 56 21.26 32.24 -2.80
CA PRO A 56 21.37 30.96 -3.50
C PRO A 56 21.20 29.79 -2.56
N LEU A 57 20.59 28.71 -3.06
CA LEU A 57 20.38 27.45 -2.35
C LEU A 57 21.32 26.35 -2.92
N PRO A 58 22.58 26.25 -2.43
CA PRO A 58 23.51 25.23 -2.89
C PRO A 58 23.04 23.81 -2.51
N GLY A 59 23.09 22.89 -3.47
CA GLY A 59 22.67 21.52 -3.24
C GLY A 59 21.15 21.28 -3.44
N ALA A 60 20.40 22.31 -3.85
CA ALA A 60 19.00 22.09 -4.26
C ALA A 60 18.95 21.07 -5.40
N GLN A 61 18.04 20.10 -5.28
CA GLN A 61 17.85 19.03 -6.25
C GLN A 61 16.82 19.46 -7.28
N ILE A 62 17.15 19.31 -8.55
CA ILE A 62 16.24 19.55 -9.68
C ILE A 62 16.07 18.24 -10.42
N ALA A 63 14.87 17.71 -10.45
CA ALA A 63 14.58 16.43 -11.08
C ALA A 63 13.41 16.52 -12.06
N ASP A 64 13.57 15.91 -13.22
CA ASP A 64 12.45 15.59 -14.10
C ASP A 64 11.94 14.21 -13.72
N VAL A 65 10.76 14.16 -13.13
CA VAL A 65 10.17 12.94 -12.58
C VAL A 65 9.76 11.94 -13.68
N ALA A 66 9.28 12.46 -14.81
CA ALA A 66 8.84 11.63 -15.93
C ALA A 66 10.01 10.90 -16.60
N PHE A 67 11.15 11.56 -16.69
CA PHE A 67 12.36 11.08 -17.34
C PHE A 67 13.40 10.54 -16.36
N GLN A 68 13.14 10.64 -15.05
CA GLN A 68 14.06 10.26 -13.96
C GLN A 68 15.46 10.87 -14.17
N ARG A 69 15.50 12.13 -14.55
CA ARG A 69 16.72 12.89 -14.71
C ARG A 69 16.78 13.98 -13.68
N GLY A 70 17.94 14.15 -13.07
CA GLY A 70 18.15 15.17 -12.08
C GLY A 70 19.54 15.79 -12.15
N THR A 71 19.67 16.92 -11.50
CA THR A 71 20.91 17.64 -11.27
C THR A 71 20.83 18.34 -9.90
N THR A 72 21.95 18.82 -9.39
CA THR A 72 22.00 19.60 -8.17
C THR A 72 22.53 21.00 -8.44
N ALA A 73 22.01 21.97 -7.69
CA ALA A 73 22.50 23.34 -7.78
C ALA A 73 23.91 23.45 -7.15
N GLY A 74 24.79 24.17 -7.85
CA GLY A 74 26.15 24.46 -7.39
C GLY A 74 26.19 25.46 -6.23
N PRO A 75 27.42 25.82 -5.74
CA PRO A 75 27.57 26.73 -4.61
C PRO A 75 26.95 28.12 -4.81
N ASP A 76 26.72 28.52 -6.04
CA ASP A 76 26.08 29.79 -6.43
C ASP A 76 24.58 29.61 -6.76
N GLY A 77 24.00 28.48 -6.42
CA GLY A 77 22.61 28.13 -6.70
C GLY A 77 22.32 27.79 -8.16
N ARG A 78 23.33 27.83 -9.06
CA ARG A 78 23.14 27.57 -10.48
C ARG A 78 23.03 26.06 -10.76
N TYR A 79 22.16 25.71 -11.70
CA TYR A 79 22.01 24.34 -12.17
C TYR A 79 21.95 24.24 -13.69
N THR A 80 22.29 23.07 -14.21
CA THR A 80 22.11 22.68 -15.60
C THR A 80 21.56 21.28 -15.65
N LEU A 81 20.35 21.11 -16.18
CA LEU A 81 19.71 19.83 -16.45
C LEU A 81 19.70 19.63 -17.97
N ASP A 82 20.60 18.82 -18.46
CA ASP A 82 20.81 18.58 -19.88
C ASP A 82 20.20 17.25 -20.34
N GLY A 83 20.17 17.09 -21.67
CA GLY A 83 19.78 15.85 -22.30
C GLY A 83 18.29 15.54 -22.24
N LEU A 84 17.45 16.54 -22.02
CA LEU A 84 16.00 16.39 -22.05
C LEU A 84 15.50 16.25 -23.49
N PRO A 85 14.54 15.37 -23.79
CA PRO A 85 13.90 15.30 -25.11
C PRO A 85 13.06 16.55 -25.37
N PRO A 86 12.75 16.91 -26.61
CA PRO A 86 11.74 17.94 -26.88
C PRO A 86 10.36 17.48 -26.41
N GLY A 87 9.57 18.39 -25.85
CA GLY A 87 8.24 18.11 -25.33
C GLY A 87 7.99 18.74 -23.94
N PRO A 88 6.86 18.46 -23.33
CA PRO A 88 6.55 18.93 -21.98
C PRO A 88 7.32 18.13 -20.91
N HIS A 89 7.81 18.85 -19.92
CA HIS A 89 8.55 18.35 -18.79
C HIS A 89 7.95 18.88 -17.50
N THR A 90 7.94 18.07 -16.46
CA THR A 90 7.58 18.46 -15.10
C THR A 90 8.83 18.33 -14.24
N LEU A 91 9.36 19.45 -13.82
CA LEU A 91 10.56 19.53 -12.99
C LEU A 91 10.15 19.74 -11.54
N GLU A 92 10.65 18.88 -10.66
CA GLU A 92 10.60 19.07 -9.21
C GLU A 92 11.91 19.66 -8.72
N ILE A 93 11.82 20.74 -7.93
CA ILE A 93 12.95 21.41 -7.31
C ILE A 93 12.80 21.30 -5.80
N ARG A 94 13.73 20.62 -5.13
CA ARG A 94 13.69 20.30 -3.71
C ARG A 94 14.93 20.82 -3.00
N PHE A 95 14.72 21.38 -1.81
CA PHE A 95 15.81 21.72 -0.89
C PHE A 95 15.33 21.54 0.55
N VAL A 96 16.18 20.99 1.41
CA VAL A 96 15.84 20.71 2.82
C VAL A 96 15.42 22.00 3.53
N GLY A 97 14.26 22.02 4.17
CA GLY A 97 13.70 23.18 4.84
C GLY A 97 12.89 24.12 3.94
N TYR A 98 12.71 23.78 2.67
CA TYR A 98 11.96 24.58 1.69
C TYR A 98 10.84 23.78 1.07
N GLN A 99 9.81 24.47 0.59
CA GLN A 99 8.74 23.87 -0.19
C GLN A 99 9.27 23.32 -1.51
N THR A 100 8.85 22.12 -1.87
CA THR A 100 9.13 21.57 -3.19
C THR A 100 8.41 22.38 -4.26
N ALA A 101 9.13 22.96 -5.20
CA ALA A 101 8.51 23.64 -6.33
C ALA A 101 8.38 22.70 -7.52
N VAL A 102 7.18 22.63 -8.10
CA VAL A 102 6.94 21.95 -9.38
C VAL A 102 6.80 22.98 -10.48
N ARG A 103 7.50 22.75 -11.59
CA ARG A 103 7.47 23.63 -12.76
C ARG A 103 7.25 22.81 -14.01
N GLU A 104 6.26 23.19 -14.77
CA GLU A 104 6.01 22.63 -16.11
C GLU A 104 6.72 23.47 -17.16
N VAL A 105 7.47 22.84 -18.04
CA VAL A 105 8.20 23.49 -19.12
C VAL A 105 8.09 22.66 -20.40
N THR A 106 7.78 23.31 -21.51
CA THR A 106 7.80 22.66 -22.82
C THR A 106 9.07 23.07 -23.55
N LEU A 107 9.87 22.09 -23.97
CA LEU A 107 11.15 22.27 -24.64
C LEU A 107 11.04 21.94 -26.12
N GLN A 108 11.63 22.79 -26.96
CA GLN A 108 11.83 22.51 -28.39
C GLN A 108 13.15 21.76 -28.60
N ALA A 109 13.27 21.07 -29.71
CA ALA A 109 14.48 20.31 -30.05
C ALA A 109 15.73 21.22 -30.08
N GLY A 110 16.71 20.91 -29.22
CA GLY A 110 17.96 21.70 -29.10
C GLY A 110 17.83 23.01 -28.34
N GLU A 111 16.68 23.28 -27.72
CA GLU A 111 16.47 24.48 -26.91
C GLU A 111 17.26 24.44 -25.61
N THR A 112 17.90 25.59 -25.28
CA THR A 112 18.35 25.83 -23.91
C THR A 112 17.38 26.81 -23.28
N ARG A 113 16.62 26.35 -22.28
CA ARG A 113 15.62 27.14 -21.55
C ARG A 113 16.16 27.58 -20.22
N GLU A 114 16.15 28.89 -19.99
CA GLU A 114 16.48 29.42 -18.66
C GLU A 114 15.24 29.43 -17.78
N MET A 115 15.36 28.82 -16.56
CA MET A 115 14.30 28.75 -15.57
C MET A 115 14.89 28.99 -14.19
N ASN A 116 14.69 30.18 -13.66
CA ASN A 116 15.10 30.55 -12.30
C ASN A 116 13.93 30.21 -11.34
N VAL A 117 14.24 29.61 -10.20
CA VAL A 117 13.25 29.15 -9.23
C VAL A 117 13.59 29.72 -7.86
N SER A 118 12.65 30.43 -7.26
CA SER A 118 12.70 30.80 -5.86
C SER A 118 11.90 29.76 -5.07
N LEU A 119 12.53 29.21 -4.04
CA LEU A 119 11.87 28.33 -3.07
C LEU A 119 11.50 29.14 -1.84
N GLU A 120 10.34 28.88 -1.29
CA GLU A 120 9.89 29.47 -0.04
C GLU A 120 10.24 28.55 1.13
N GLU A 121 10.53 29.12 2.31
CA GLU A 121 10.71 28.31 3.51
C GLU A 121 9.45 27.49 3.79
N ARG A 122 9.64 26.24 4.19
CA ARG A 122 8.56 25.27 4.42
C ARG A 122 7.69 25.71 5.59
N VAL A 123 6.55 26.30 5.28
CA VAL A 123 5.49 26.56 6.27
C VAL A 123 4.41 25.50 6.19
N LEU A 124 4.11 25.01 4.97
CA LEU A 124 3.23 23.88 4.64
C LEU A 124 3.69 23.26 3.31
N GLU A 125 3.48 21.97 3.11
CA GLU A 125 3.61 21.36 1.77
C GLU A 125 2.43 21.78 0.89
N THR A 126 2.57 22.88 0.14
CA THR A 126 1.47 23.40 -0.67
C THR A 126 1.50 22.97 -2.13
N ASP A 127 2.67 22.67 -2.68
CA ASP A 127 2.81 22.27 -4.09
C ASP A 127 3.99 21.33 -4.24
N GLY A 128 3.78 20.14 -4.72
CA GLY A 128 4.97 19.51 -5.15
C GLY A 128 5.08 18.04 -5.08
N VAL A 129 3.99 17.36 -4.99
CA VAL A 129 4.06 15.93 -5.21
C VAL A 129 3.58 15.63 -6.61
N THR A 130 4.46 15.05 -7.39
CA THR A 130 4.17 14.61 -8.75
C THR A 130 3.73 13.16 -8.69
N VAL A 131 2.49 12.91 -9.03
CA VAL A 131 1.89 11.56 -8.99
C VAL A 131 2.08 10.83 -10.31
N THR A 132 2.36 9.54 -10.22
CA THR A 132 2.44 8.64 -11.37
C THR A 132 1.11 7.93 -11.67
N GLY A 133 0.08 8.18 -10.86
CA GLY A 133 -1.30 7.72 -11.07
C GLY A 133 -2.02 8.34 -12.27
N THR A 134 -1.35 9.22 -13.01
CA THR A 134 -1.81 9.85 -14.25
C THR A 134 -0.93 9.41 -15.41
N ALA A 135 -1.36 9.66 -16.66
CA ALA A 135 -0.57 9.33 -17.86
C ALA A 135 0.83 9.95 -17.85
N ARG A 136 0.95 11.11 -17.19
CA ARG A 136 2.20 11.82 -16.93
C ARG A 136 2.22 12.32 -15.50
N ALA A 137 3.41 12.46 -14.95
CA ALA A 137 3.62 13.05 -13.65
C ALA A 137 3.04 14.49 -13.62
N ARG A 138 2.14 14.76 -12.65
CA ARG A 138 1.45 16.05 -12.48
C ARG A 138 1.40 16.48 -11.02
N SER A 139 1.19 17.75 -10.79
CA SER A 139 0.80 18.29 -9.49
C SER A 139 -0.57 17.73 -9.07
N THR A 140 -0.71 17.33 -7.81
CA THR A 140 -1.97 16.84 -7.23
C THR A 140 -3.11 17.86 -7.37
N LEU A 141 -2.82 19.15 -7.35
CA LEU A 141 -3.81 20.22 -7.53
C LEU A 141 -4.57 20.12 -8.86
N ARG A 142 -3.88 19.75 -9.95
CA ARG A 142 -4.44 19.68 -11.30
C ARG A 142 -4.82 18.26 -11.74
N ALA A 143 -4.55 17.26 -10.93
CA ALA A 143 -4.95 15.89 -11.25
C ALA A 143 -6.47 15.75 -11.19
N PRO A 144 -7.16 15.21 -12.22
CA PRO A 144 -8.60 14.95 -12.11
C PRO A 144 -8.95 13.90 -11.05
N GLN A 145 -8.04 12.97 -10.81
CA GLN A 145 -8.17 11.93 -9.79
C GLN A 145 -7.72 12.44 -8.43
N ASP A 146 -8.29 11.86 -7.39
CA ASP A 146 -7.90 12.08 -6.00
C ASP A 146 -6.68 11.21 -5.68
N VAL A 147 -5.55 11.85 -5.35
CA VAL A 147 -4.28 11.15 -5.09
C VAL A 147 -3.56 11.77 -3.91
N ASP A 148 -3.30 10.92 -2.90
CA ASP A 148 -2.42 11.26 -1.79
C ASP A 148 -1.04 10.66 -1.98
N VAL A 149 -0.06 11.31 -1.39
CA VAL A 149 1.32 10.86 -1.42
C VAL A 149 1.95 10.94 -0.04
N MET A 150 2.37 9.80 0.45
CA MET A 150 3.17 9.68 1.66
C MET A 150 4.65 9.67 1.28
N GLY A 151 5.39 10.66 1.72
CA GLY A 151 6.80 10.85 1.37
C GLY A 151 7.77 10.08 2.26
N THR A 152 9.07 10.22 1.98
CA THR A 152 10.14 9.55 2.75
C THR A 152 10.10 9.92 4.25
N GLU A 153 9.70 11.13 4.57
CA GLU A 153 9.62 11.64 5.93
C GLU A 153 8.54 10.93 6.74
N ASP A 154 7.35 10.77 6.15
CA ASP A 154 6.23 10.04 6.75
C ASP A 154 6.54 8.55 6.88
N LEU A 155 7.21 7.98 5.87
CA LEU A 155 7.67 6.59 5.88
C LEU A 155 8.70 6.30 6.97
N GLN A 156 9.56 7.28 7.29
CA GLN A 156 10.58 7.14 8.35
C GLN A 156 10.00 7.38 9.75
N SER A 157 9.00 8.22 9.87
CA SER A 157 8.28 8.46 11.13
C SER A 157 7.18 7.43 11.35
N GLY A 158 6.77 6.73 10.30
CA GLY A 158 5.71 5.74 10.36
C GLY A 158 5.95 4.62 11.38
N ARG A 159 4.90 4.28 12.09
CA ARG A 159 4.95 3.57 13.37
C ARG A 159 4.66 2.09 13.22
N SER A 160 4.09 1.65 12.11
CA SER A 160 3.65 0.27 11.95
C SER A 160 4.51 -0.57 11.02
N ALA A 161 4.60 -1.87 11.34
CA ALA A 161 5.15 -2.90 10.46
C ALA A 161 4.27 -3.17 9.24
N ALA A 162 2.96 -2.99 9.39
CA ALA A 162 1.95 -3.30 8.37
C ALA A 162 1.64 -2.07 7.51
N LEU A 163 1.75 -2.21 6.19
CA LEU A 163 1.48 -1.11 5.24
C LEU A 163 0.07 -0.53 5.41
N GLY A 164 -0.95 -1.37 5.67
CA GLY A 164 -2.32 -0.90 5.84
C GLY A 164 -2.49 0.01 7.05
N GLU A 165 -1.84 -0.31 8.16
CA GLU A 165 -1.88 0.49 9.38
C GLU A 165 -1.07 1.78 9.21
N LEU A 166 0.13 1.69 8.60
CA LEU A 166 0.93 2.85 8.26
C LEU A 166 0.16 3.86 7.38
N LEU A 167 -0.61 3.39 6.41
CA LEU A 167 -1.47 4.23 5.59
C LEU A 167 -2.64 4.82 6.39
N GLN A 168 -3.27 4.04 7.28
CA GLN A 168 -4.35 4.51 8.14
C GLN A 168 -3.91 5.64 9.09
N GLU A 169 -2.65 5.64 9.51
CA GLU A 169 -2.07 6.67 10.38
C GLU A 169 -1.72 7.96 9.64
N ASN A 170 -1.31 7.87 8.36
CA ASN A 170 -0.70 8.97 7.63
C ASN A 170 -1.51 9.46 6.43
N VAL A 171 -2.56 8.74 6.01
CA VAL A 171 -3.39 9.10 4.85
C VAL A 171 -4.86 9.17 5.27
N ASP A 172 -5.42 10.35 5.22
CA ASP A 172 -6.82 10.60 5.61
C ASP A 172 -7.79 9.76 4.78
N GLY A 173 -8.85 9.22 5.41
CA GLY A 173 -9.85 8.39 4.74
C GLY A 173 -9.40 6.96 4.43
N VAL A 174 -8.16 6.59 4.70
CA VAL A 174 -7.71 5.20 4.64
C VAL A 174 -7.98 4.52 5.98
N SER A 175 -8.53 3.31 5.91
CA SER A 175 -8.71 2.43 7.07
C SER A 175 -7.92 1.13 6.86
N SER A 176 -7.83 0.30 7.89
CA SER A 176 -7.11 -0.98 7.82
C SER A 176 -7.90 -2.07 8.53
N ILE A 177 -8.04 -3.23 7.88
CA ILE A 177 -8.49 -4.43 8.56
C ILE A 177 -7.28 -4.98 9.31
N GLN A 178 -7.32 -4.93 10.63
CA GLN A 178 -6.20 -5.27 11.51
C GLN A 178 -6.31 -6.70 12.04
N THR A 179 -5.19 -7.34 12.26
CA THR A 179 -5.07 -8.63 12.94
C THR A 179 -3.81 -8.62 13.79
N GLY A 180 -3.94 -8.22 15.04
CA GLY A 180 -2.77 -7.91 15.88
C GLY A 180 -1.96 -6.74 15.31
N SER A 181 -0.74 -6.56 15.80
CA SER A 181 0.16 -5.47 15.38
C SER A 181 0.94 -5.75 14.08
N GLN A 182 0.83 -6.97 13.54
CA GLN A 182 1.65 -7.42 12.40
C GLN A 182 0.92 -7.38 11.05
N ALA A 183 -0.40 -7.32 11.06
CA ALA A 183 -1.20 -7.52 9.86
C ALA A 183 -2.23 -6.40 9.71
N GLY A 184 -2.06 -5.60 8.67
CA GLY A 184 -2.99 -4.53 8.28
C GLY A 184 -3.29 -4.59 6.79
N LYS A 185 -4.54 -4.83 6.43
CA LYS A 185 -5.02 -4.79 5.04
C LYS A 185 -5.67 -3.45 4.77
N PRO A 186 -5.16 -2.65 3.82
CA PRO A 186 -5.70 -1.33 3.54
C PRO A 186 -7.14 -1.41 3.00
N VAL A 187 -7.94 -0.43 3.41
CA VAL A 187 -9.32 -0.21 2.98
C VAL A 187 -9.43 1.21 2.44
N LEU A 188 -9.85 1.33 1.17
CA LEU A 188 -10.09 2.60 0.49
C LEU A 188 -11.58 2.73 0.20
N ARG A 189 -12.23 3.78 0.74
CA ARG A 189 -13.66 4.05 0.51
C ARG A 189 -14.54 2.81 0.73
N GLY A 190 -14.28 2.06 1.81
CA GLY A 190 -15.02 0.83 2.16
C GLY A 190 -14.63 -0.42 1.36
N LEU A 191 -13.70 -0.34 0.41
CA LEU A 191 -13.26 -1.46 -0.41
C LEU A 191 -11.87 -1.94 0.00
N SER A 192 -11.68 -3.25 0.03
CA SER A 192 -10.42 -3.90 0.44
C SER A 192 -10.12 -5.16 -0.38
N GLY A 193 -8.98 -5.78 -0.12
CA GLY A 193 -8.59 -7.05 -0.75
C GLY A 193 -8.43 -6.92 -2.25
N LYS A 194 -9.09 -7.80 -3.00
CA LYS A 194 -9.05 -7.78 -4.48
C LYS A 194 -9.75 -6.57 -5.13
N ARG A 195 -10.31 -5.64 -4.35
CA ARG A 195 -10.90 -4.40 -4.87
C ARG A 195 -9.99 -3.18 -4.74
N VAL A 196 -8.82 -3.35 -4.09
CA VAL A 196 -7.75 -2.35 -4.00
C VAL A 196 -6.47 -2.99 -4.50
N VAL A 197 -5.93 -2.47 -5.59
CA VAL A 197 -4.69 -3.01 -6.15
C VAL A 197 -3.49 -2.44 -5.40
N LEU A 198 -2.65 -3.33 -4.89
CA LEU A 198 -1.33 -2.96 -4.38
C LEU A 198 -0.31 -3.12 -5.51
N LEU A 199 0.46 -2.07 -5.73
CA LEU A 199 1.50 -2.02 -6.75
C LEU A 199 2.87 -1.76 -6.11
N LYS A 200 3.90 -2.30 -6.73
CA LYS A 200 5.28 -1.91 -6.50
C LYS A 200 5.88 -1.47 -7.83
N ASP A 201 6.27 -0.20 -7.92
CA ASP A 201 6.76 0.41 -9.17
C ASP A 201 5.79 0.23 -10.36
N GLY A 202 4.48 0.25 -10.10
CA GLY A 202 3.44 0.06 -11.11
C GLY A 202 3.17 -1.38 -11.53
N ILE A 203 3.68 -2.38 -10.79
CA ILE A 203 3.44 -3.80 -11.01
C ILE A 203 2.61 -4.36 -9.86
N ALA A 204 1.47 -4.97 -10.18
CA ALA A 204 0.55 -5.53 -9.18
C ALA A 204 1.22 -6.64 -8.35
N GLN A 205 1.01 -6.58 -7.02
CA GLN A 205 1.56 -7.51 -6.05
C GLN A 205 0.49 -8.50 -5.58
N GLU A 206 0.84 -9.78 -5.53
CA GLU A 206 -0.03 -10.84 -5.01
C GLU A 206 0.32 -11.16 -3.55
N TYR A 207 -0.69 -11.17 -2.68
CA TYR A 207 -0.56 -11.57 -1.28
C TYR A 207 -1.76 -12.40 -0.77
N TYR A 208 -2.44 -13.10 -1.69
CA TYR A 208 -3.62 -13.94 -1.39
C TYR A 208 -4.77 -13.13 -0.76
N GLN A 209 -5.18 -12.06 -1.41
CA GLN A 209 -6.13 -11.06 -0.89
C GLN A 209 -7.51 -11.60 -0.47
N PHE A 210 -7.86 -12.84 -0.84
CA PHE A 210 -9.15 -13.44 -0.49
C PHE A 210 -9.39 -13.59 1.02
N GLY A 211 -8.33 -13.78 1.82
CA GLY A 211 -8.46 -13.90 3.27
C GLY A 211 -8.46 -12.54 3.97
N VAL A 212 -9.36 -12.32 4.92
CA VAL A 212 -9.44 -11.07 5.69
C VAL A 212 -8.17 -10.82 6.49
N ARG A 213 -7.58 -11.88 7.04
CA ARG A 213 -6.30 -11.86 7.77
C ARG A 213 -5.07 -11.93 6.86
N HIS A 214 -5.24 -11.70 5.56
CA HIS A 214 -4.16 -11.66 4.59
C HIS A 214 -3.82 -10.20 4.27
N PHE A 215 -2.57 -9.82 4.40
CA PHE A 215 -2.09 -8.46 4.32
C PHE A 215 -0.94 -8.32 3.32
N PRO A 216 -0.63 -7.10 2.85
CA PRO A 216 0.47 -6.83 1.94
C PRO A 216 1.83 -7.30 2.48
N THR A 217 2.62 -7.89 1.60
CA THR A 217 3.98 -8.41 1.89
C THR A 217 5.07 -7.44 1.44
N THR A 218 4.78 -6.14 1.45
CA THR A 218 5.69 -5.08 0.99
C THR A 218 6.22 -4.29 2.18
N ASN A 219 7.53 -4.08 2.21
CA ASN A 219 8.16 -3.26 3.24
C ASN A 219 8.17 -1.79 2.82
N ALA A 220 7.64 -0.91 3.68
CA ALA A 220 7.63 0.53 3.45
C ALA A 220 9.02 1.18 3.57
N SER A 221 9.98 0.57 4.30
CA SER A 221 11.32 1.14 4.51
C SER A 221 12.16 1.29 3.23
N GLU A 222 11.86 0.49 2.20
CA GLU A 222 12.52 0.54 0.89
C GLU A 222 11.88 1.55 -0.08
N ALA A 223 10.73 2.12 0.29
CA ALA A 223 10.03 3.06 -0.54
C ALA A 223 10.66 4.47 -0.50
N GLU A 224 10.64 5.16 -1.62
CA GLU A 224 10.83 6.60 -1.70
C GLU A 224 9.55 7.33 -1.30
N ARG A 225 8.41 6.83 -1.77
CA ARG A 225 7.08 7.32 -1.45
C ARG A 225 6.03 6.25 -1.71
N VAL A 226 4.84 6.45 -1.15
CA VAL A 226 3.66 5.66 -1.45
C VAL A 226 2.58 6.58 -2.00
N GLU A 227 2.04 6.26 -3.17
CA GLU A 227 0.95 6.97 -3.81
C GLU A 227 -0.36 6.20 -3.58
N VAL A 228 -1.39 6.87 -3.09
CA VAL A 228 -2.73 6.33 -2.89
C VAL A 228 -3.69 7.00 -3.87
N VAL A 229 -4.10 6.28 -4.89
CA VAL A 229 -5.03 6.76 -5.93
C VAL A 229 -6.43 6.24 -5.58
N ARG A 230 -7.37 7.13 -5.33
CA ARG A 230 -8.75 6.77 -4.97
C ARG A 230 -9.68 6.68 -6.17
N GLY A 231 -10.72 5.87 -6.03
CA GLY A 231 -11.71 5.64 -7.08
C GLY A 231 -11.26 4.62 -8.12
N ALA A 232 -12.14 4.30 -9.08
CA ALA A 232 -11.86 3.28 -10.07
C ALA A 232 -10.71 3.69 -11.01
N SER A 233 -9.57 3.03 -10.84
CA SER A 233 -8.29 3.30 -11.53
C SER A 233 -7.88 2.18 -12.49
N SER A 234 -8.84 1.36 -12.92
CA SER A 234 -8.60 0.16 -13.75
C SER A 234 -7.95 0.45 -15.10
N ILE A 235 -8.04 1.66 -15.62
CA ILE A 235 -7.41 2.02 -16.92
C ILE A 235 -5.90 1.80 -16.85
N LEU A 236 -5.26 2.37 -15.85
CA LEU A 236 -3.80 2.28 -15.70
C LEU A 236 -3.36 0.96 -15.05
N TYR A 237 -4.15 0.42 -14.13
CA TYR A 237 -3.71 -0.67 -13.27
C TYR A 237 -4.41 -2.00 -13.53
N GLY A 238 -5.40 -2.04 -14.42
CA GLY A 238 -6.12 -3.25 -14.82
C GLY A 238 -7.19 -3.69 -13.84
N SER A 239 -7.43 -5.00 -13.78
CA SER A 239 -8.34 -5.61 -12.81
C SER A 239 -7.98 -5.27 -11.37
N ASP A 240 -8.98 -5.32 -10.49
CA ASP A 240 -8.82 -5.22 -9.03
C ASP A 240 -8.69 -3.77 -8.49
N ALA A 241 -8.73 -2.73 -9.34
CA ALA A 241 -8.64 -1.33 -8.95
C ALA A 241 -10.02 -0.63 -8.89
N LEU A 242 -11.00 -1.23 -8.19
CA LEU A 242 -12.35 -0.67 -8.03
C LEU A 242 -12.40 0.45 -6.99
N GLY A 243 -11.78 0.22 -5.83
CA GLY A 243 -11.65 1.19 -4.74
C GLY A 243 -10.49 2.15 -4.94
N GLY A 244 -9.51 1.73 -5.72
CA GLY A 244 -8.30 2.49 -5.99
C GLY A 244 -7.05 1.64 -6.10
N ALA A 245 -5.91 2.33 -6.07
CA ALA A 245 -4.59 1.73 -6.15
C ALA A 245 -3.64 2.31 -5.10
N ILE A 246 -2.81 1.48 -4.53
CA ILE A 246 -1.71 1.87 -3.64
C ILE A 246 -0.41 1.49 -4.35
N ASN A 247 0.40 2.48 -4.72
CA ASN A 247 1.62 2.25 -5.46
C ASN A 247 2.85 2.61 -4.62
N VAL A 248 3.60 1.60 -4.23
CA VAL A 248 4.86 1.75 -3.49
C VAL A 248 5.98 1.99 -4.49
N ILE A 249 6.54 3.18 -4.51
CA ILE A 249 7.63 3.59 -5.39
C ILE A 249 8.95 3.35 -4.67
N SER A 250 9.79 2.48 -5.21
CA SER A 250 11.08 2.15 -4.62
C SER A 250 12.09 3.28 -4.80
N LYS A 251 12.97 3.48 -3.82
CA LYS A 251 14.11 4.42 -3.92
C LYS A 251 14.93 4.10 -5.14
N PRO A 252 15.26 5.07 -6.03
CA PRO A 252 16.05 4.79 -7.22
C PRO A 252 17.51 4.44 -6.87
N ALA A 253 18.20 3.73 -7.75
CA ALA A 253 19.64 3.62 -7.70
C ALA A 253 20.24 5.01 -8.02
N PRO A 254 21.18 5.54 -7.22
CA PRO A 254 21.76 6.85 -7.47
C PRO A 254 22.60 6.84 -8.76
N THR A 255 22.76 8.02 -9.38
CA THR A 255 23.70 8.23 -10.49
C THR A 255 24.29 9.63 -10.31
N THR A 256 25.59 9.77 -10.52
CA THR A 256 26.28 11.06 -10.33
C THR A 256 26.37 11.89 -11.61
N GLY A 257 26.26 11.24 -12.77
CA GLY A 257 26.46 11.90 -14.06
C GLY A 257 27.92 12.35 -14.32
N VAL A 258 28.80 12.25 -13.32
CA VAL A 258 30.24 12.58 -13.39
C VAL A 258 31.07 11.38 -12.94
N ASP A 259 32.36 11.31 -13.33
CA ASP A 259 33.23 10.18 -12.98
C ASP A 259 33.64 10.12 -11.49
N ALA A 260 33.01 10.92 -10.63
CA ALA A 260 33.21 10.86 -9.20
C ALA A 260 32.52 9.61 -8.61
N PHE A 261 33.19 8.96 -7.65
CA PHE A 261 32.59 7.88 -6.87
C PHE A 261 31.93 8.50 -5.63
N GLU A 262 30.64 8.28 -5.48
CA GLU A 262 29.83 8.75 -4.36
C GLU A 262 29.27 7.57 -3.60
N VAL A 263 29.24 7.67 -2.28
CA VAL A 263 28.63 6.68 -1.37
C VAL A 263 27.65 7.41 -0.48
N GLY A 264 26.49 6.82 -0.28
CA GLY A 264 25.49 7.32 0.63
C GLY A 264 24.75 6.17 1.29
N GLY A 265 23.91 6.48 2.24
CA GLY A 265 23.12 5.45 2.90
C GLY A 265 22.29 6.02 4.05
N SER A 266 21.52 5.16 4.66
CA SER A 266 20.80 5.46 5.90
C SER A 266 20.80 4.25 6.83
N ALA A 267 20.72 4.52 8.13
CA ALA A 267 20.54 3.50 9.14
C ALA A 267 19.47 3.96 10.12
N SER A 268 18.60 3.05 10.55
CA SER A 268 17.61 3.36 11.57
C SER A 268 17.45 2.23 12.58
N THR A 269 16.99 2.59 13.78
CA THR A 269 16.52 1.65 14.79
C THR A 269 15.27 2.19 15.44
N GLN A 270 14.32 1.29 15.74
CA GLN A 270 13.04 1.60 16.36
C GLN A 270 12.78 0.64 17.52
N TYR A 271 12.11 1.13 18.55
CA TYR A 271 11.66 0.35 19.70
C TYR A 271 10.25 0.78 20.11
N TYR A 272 9.37 -0.19 20.35
CA TYR A 272 7.98 -0.02 20.76
C TYR A 272 7.75 -0.77 22.07
N THR A 273 7.13 -0.13 23.03
CA THR A 273 6.99 -0.69 24.39
C THR A 273 5.82 -1.66 24.53
N ASN A 274 4.73 -1.46 23.77
CA ASN A 274 3.50 -2.24 23.92
C ASN A 274 3.76 -3.74 23.68
N ASN A 275 4.41 -4.07 22.57
CA ASN A 275 4.73 -5.44 22.18
C ASN A 275 6.24 -5.77 22.25
N ASN A 276 7.06 -4.89 22.84
CA ASN A 276 8.53 -5.01 22.85
C ASN A 276 9.16 -5.17 21.46
N GLU A 277 8.56 -4.55 20.47
CA GLU A 277 9.03 -4.61 19.09
C GLU A 277 10.35 -3.86 18.92
N ARG A 278 11.23 -4.43 18.11
CA ARG A 278 12.53 -3.88 17.76
C ARG A 278 12.72 -4.00 16.25
N ALA A 279 13.05 -2.89 15.61
CA ALA A 279 13.39 -2.86 14.21
C ALA A 279 14.75 -2.22 14.00
N VAL A 280 15.53 -2.79 13.08
CA VAL A 280 16.80 -2.23 12.61
C VAL A 280 16.82 -2.30 11.10
N SER A 281 17.11 -1.18 10.45
CA SER A 281 17.28 -1.11 9.00
C SER A 281 18.60 -0.48 8.60
N LEU A 282 19.13 -0.92 7.46
CA LEU A 282 20.33 -0.38 6.83
C LEU A 282 20.08 -0.29 5.33
N ASP A 283 20.39 0.85 4.75
CA ASP A 283 20.40 1.12 3.32
C ASP A 283 21.76 1.68 2.93
N LEU A 284 22.38 1.13 1.91
CA LEU A 284 23.66 1.56 1.36
C LEU A 284 23.52 1.77 -0.14
N SER A 285 24.09 2.85 -0.62
CA SER A 285 24.10 3.16 -2.05
C SER A 285 25.46 3.70 -2.49
N ALA A 286 25.81 3.46 -3.75
CA ALA A 286 26.96 4.10 -4.38
C ALA A 286 26.70 4.33 -5.86
N ALA A 287 27.38 5.32 -6.39
CA ALA A 287 27.32 5.67 -7.80
C ALA A 287 28.69 6.08 -8.34
N GLN A 288 28.91 5.80 -9.60
CA GLN A 288 30.04 6.33 -10.37
C GLN A 288 29.59 6.55 -11.81
N GLY A 289 29.64 7.78 -12.27
CA GLY A 289 29.18 8.15 -13.60
C GLY A 289 27.72 7.77 -13.83
N ASN A 290 27.49 6.93 -14.79
CA ASN A 290 26.16 6.51 -15.24
C ASN A 290 25.64 5.23 -14.56
N VAL A 291 26.39 4.65 -13.66
CA VAL A 291 26.05 3.39 -12.96
C VAL A 291 25.93 3.66 -11.47
N GLY A 292 24.87 3.16 -10.88
CA GLY A 292 24.70 3.17 -9.45
C GLY A 292 24.09 1.89 -8.95
N TRP A 293 24.23 1.65 -7.66
CA TRP A 293 23.62 0.54 -6.98
C TRP A 293 23.13 0.93 -5.60
N ARG A 294 22.17 0.19 -5.09
CA ARG A 294 21.63 0.31 -3.75
C ARG A 294 21.33 -1.07 -3.19
N VAL A 295 21.60 -1.28 -1.92
CA VAL A 295 21.23 -2.49 -1.19
C VAL A 295 20.69 -2.11 0.17
N GLY A 296 19.71 -2.83 0.66
CA GLY A 296 19.15 -2.59 1.98
C GLY A 296 18.66 -3.87 2.64
N ALA A 297 18.54 -3.81 3.96
CA ALA A 297 17.99 -4.88 4.78
C ALA A 297 17.29 -4.29 6.01
N GLU A 298 16.22 -4.97 6.43
CA GLU A 298 15.54 -4.69 7.70
C GLU A 298 15.25 -6.00 8.43
N ARG A 299 15.37 -5.97 9.74
CA ARG A 299 14.88 -7.00 10.64
C ARG A 299 13.99 -6.39 11.70
N ARG A 300 12.83 -7.01 11.92
CA ARG A 300 11.84 -6.60 12.91
C ARG A 300 11.40 -7.82 13.72
N ILE A 301 11.33 -7.68 15.05
CA ILE A 301 10.90 -8.73 15.96
C ILE A 301 9.95 -8.09 16.98
N ALA A 302 8.79 -8.70 17.18
CA ALA A 302 7.79 -8.27 18.14
C ALA A 302 7.34 -9.42 19.05
N GLY A 303 7.08 -9.10 20.29
CA GLY A 303 6.33 -9.95 21.21
C GLY A 303 4.83 -9.81 21.02
N ASN A 304 4.07 -10.36 21.95
CA ASN A 304 2.63 -10.19 22.00
C ASN A 304 2.25 -8.75 22.38
N TYR A 305 1.19 -8.20 21.76
CA TYR A 305 0.70 -6.89 22.13
C TYR A 305 -0.07 -6.92 23.45
N ARG A 306 -0.23 -5.75 24.07
CA ARG A 306 -0.93 -5.56 25.34
C ARG A 306 -2.09 -4.59 25.17
N THR A 307 -3.24 -4.99 25.72
CA THR A 307 -4.42 -4.15 25.84
C THR A 307 -4.31 -3.27 27.08
N PRO A 308 -5.11 -2.20 27.23
CA PRO A 308 -5.30 -1.52 28.50
C PRO A 308 -5.79 -2.48 29.59
N ASP A 309 -5.60 -2.12 30.87
CA ASP A 309 -6.19 -2.86 31.98
C ASP A 309 -7.70 -2.66 32.01
N ALA A 310 -8.41 -3.69 31.61
CA ALA A 310 -9.85 -3.65 31.33
C ALA A 310 -10.69 -4.34 32.42
N SER A 311 -10.20 -4.43 33.64
CA SER A 311 -10.93 -5.07 34.74
C SER A 311 -12.36 -4.51 34.99
N THR A 312 -12.74 -3.42 34.32
CA THR A 312 -14.02 -2.73 34.44
C THR A 312 -14.68 -2.42 33.09
N PHE A 313 -14.21 -3.01 32.00
CA PHE A 313 -14.73 -2.72 30.67
C PHE A 313 -15.92 -3.61 30.35
N PHE A 314 -17.12 -3.07 30.55
CA PHE A 314 -18.38 -3.70 30.13
C PHE A 314 -18.93 -3.00 28.90
N GLU A 315 -19.10 -3.70 27.80
CA GLU A 315 -19.99 -3.29 26.74
C GLU A 315 -21.35 -3.92 26.97
N GLU A 316 -22.31 -3.14 27.46
CA GLU A 316 -23.69 -3.56 27.55
C GLU A 316 -24.48 -3.07 26.35
N ASN A 317 -24.94 -3.97 25.53
CA ASN A 317 -26.11 -3.74 24.70
C ASN A 317 -26.87 -5.07 24.57
N PRO A 318 -27.82 -5.33 25.44
CA PRO A 318 -28.56 -6.61 25.43
C PRO A 318 -29.46 -6.78 24.19
N ASP A 319 -29.74 -5.73 23.43
CA ASP A 319 -30.65 -5.78 22.28
C ASP A 319 -29.92 -6.00 20.94
N THR A 320 -28.60 -5.77 20.87
CA THR A 320 -27.81 -5.81 19.63
C THR A 320 -26.72 -6.85 19.62
N GLY A 321 -26.58 -7.68 20.65
CA GLY A 321 -25.55 -8.67 20.72
C GLY A 321 -24.17 -8.06 20.91
N THR A 322 -23.96 -7.27 21.93
CA THR A 322 -22.67 -6.67 22.26
C THR A 322 -21.70 -7.68 22.80
N PHE A 323 -20.40 -7.39 22.62
CA PHE A 323 -19.34 -8.07 23.30
C PHE A 323 -19.54 -8.00 24.81
N GLY A 324 -19.48 -9.13 25.50
CA GLY A 324 -19.25 -9.18 26.93
C GLY A 324 -17.83 -8.72 27.28
N ASP A 325 -17.39 -9.07 28.49
CA ASP A 325 -16.01 -8.84 28.88
C ASP A 325 -15.05 -9.45 27.84
N PRO A 326 -13.94 -8.74 27.52
CA PRO A 326 -12.97 -9.28 26.62
C PRO A 326 -12.37 -10.57 27.19
N LYS A 327 -12.28 -11.60 26.37
CA LYS A 327 -11.73 -12.89 26.76
C LYS A 327 -10.26 -12.84 27.13
N TYR A 328 -9.53 -11.88 26.51
CA TYR A 328 -8.12 -11.61 26.76
C TYR A 328 -7.91 -10.14 27.14
N THR A 329 -7.35 -9.92 28.32
CA THR A 329 -6.92 -8.62 28.83
C THR A 329 -5.44 -8.66 29.19
N GLY A 330 -4.76 -7.54 29.14
CA GLY A 330 -3.33 -7.48 29.32
C GLY A 330 -2.60 -8.01 28.09
N GLU A 331 -1.72 -8.99 28.23
CA GLU A 331 -0.98 -9.55 27.10
C GLU A 331 -1.86 -10.52 26.29
N VAL A 332 -2.07 -10.21 25.00
CA VAL A 332 -2.86 -11.03 24.08
C VAL A 332 -1.96 -12.09 23.43
N PRO A 333 -2.12 -13.38 23.74
CA PRO A 333 -1.23 -14.43 23.27
C PRO A 333 -1.32 -14.63 21.76
N PHE A 334 -0.27 -15.19 21.16
CA PHE A 334 -0.21 -15.51 19.73
C PHE A 334 -0.39 -14.28 18.81
N THR A 335 0.23 -13.16 19.18
CA THR A 335 0.27 -11.95 18.37
C THR A 335 1.70 -11.49 18.08
N ASN A 336 2.66 -12.35 18.33
CA ASN A 336 4.07 -12.11 18.09
C ASN A 336 4.49 -12.47 16.67
N PHE A 337 5.54 -11.79 16.17
CA PHE A 337 6.06 -12.02 14.82
C PHE A 337 7.57 -11.72 14.71
N GLU A 338 8.17 -12.27 13.65
CA GLU A 338 9.52 -11.91 13.17
C GLU A 338 9.49 -11.70 11.67
N GLN A 339 10.00 -10.55 11.22
CA GLN A 339 10.04 -10.16 9.82
C GLN A 339 11.48 -9.86 9.37
N TRP A 340 11.79 -10.27 8.16
CA TRP A 340 13.01 -9.93 7.43
C TRP A 340 12.66 -9.36 6.07
N SER A 341 13.36 -8.33 5.66
CA SER A 341 13.35 -7.87 4.28
C SER A 341 14.76 -7.52 3.81
N THR A 342 15.03 -7.79 2.56
CA THR A 342 16.27 -7.40 1.88
C THR A 342 15.96 -7.00 0.46
N TYR A 343 16.68 -6.03 -0.06
CA TYR A 343 16.55 -5.63 -1.46
C TYR A 343 17.89 -5.21 -2.04
N GLY A 344 17.97 -5.26 -3.35
CA GLY A 344 19.11 -4.78 -4.09
C GLY A 344 18.72 -4.29 -5.47
N GLN A 345 19.42 -3.28 -5.96
CA GLN A 345 19.20 -2.75 -7.30
C GLN A 345 20.47 -2.22 -7.94
N VAL A 346 20.46 -2.25 -9.26
CA VAL A 346 21.48 -1.63 -10.10
C VAL A 346 20.76 -0.74 -11.12
N GLY A 347 21.19 0.50 -11.22
CA GLY A 347 20.68 1.49 -12.18
C GLY A 347 21.73 1.87 -13.20
N LEU A 348 21.27 2.07 -14.42
CA LEU A 348 22.05 2.57 -15.54
C LEU A 348 21.33 3.77 -16.13
N GLN A 349 22.03 4.90 -16.21
CA GLN A 349 21.54 6.12 -16.83
C GLN A 349 22.40 6.48 -18.03
N GLY A 350 21.78 6.89 -19.11
CA GLY A 350 22.52 7.28 -20.31
C GLY A 350 21.73 8.20 -21.22
N ALA A 351 22.27 8.41 -22.38
CA ALA A 351 21.63 9.18 -23.42
C ALA A 351 20.29 8.58 -23.86
N PHE A 352 20.10 7.27 -23.68
CA PHE A 352 18.87 6.54 -23.98
C PHE A 352 17.78 6.70 -22.89
N GLY A 353 18.11 7.28 -21.74
CA GLY A 353 17.24 7.32 -20.56
C GLY A 353 17.77 6.49 -19.40
N THR A 354 16.91 5.75 -18.71
CA THR A 354 17.26 4.95 -17.53
C THR A 354 16.85 3.48 -17.71
N LEU A 355 17.63 2.60 -17.11
CA LEU A 355 17.31 1.17 -16.97
C LEU A 355 17.69 0.74 -15.56
N GLN A 356 16.83 -0.01 -14.87
CA GLN A 356 17.05 -0.49 -13.52
C GLN A 356 16.67 -1.96 -13.41
N LEU A 357 17.53 -2.73 -12.75
CA LEU A 357 17.22 -4.07 -12.28
C LEU A 357 17.10 -4.03 -10.76
N TYR A 358 15.95 -4.43 -10.26
CA TYR A 358 15.60 -4.45 -8.85
C TYR A 358 15.22 -5.86 -8.43
N GLY A 359 15.56 -6.25 -7.20
CA GLY A 359 15.11 -7.49 -6.61
C GLY A 359 14.95 -7.35 -5.10
N ASP A 360 13.92 -7.98 -4.55
CA ASP A 360 13.68 -8.03 -3.10
C ASP A 360 13.26 -9.42 -2.63
N TYR A 361 13.48 -9.64 -1.35
CA TYR A 361 13.00 -10.78 -0.59
C TYR A 361 12.44 -10.29 0.75
N TRP A 362 11.22 -10.73 1.06
CA TRP A 362 10.53 -10.46 2.30
C TRP A 362 10.05 -11.78 2.91
N SER A 363 10.19 -11.94 4.22
CA SER A 363 9.67 -13.10 4.95
C SER A 363 9.11 -12.68 6.30
N ASN A 364 8.07 -13.37 6.75
CA ASN A 364 7.45 -13.16 8.03
C ASN A 364 7.00 -14.48 8.63
N ALA A 365 7.49 -14.78 9.83
CA ALA A 365 6.98 -15.84 10.70
C ALA A 365 6.11 -15.21 11.78
N GLN A 366 4.87 -15.63 11.92
CA GLN A 366 3.92 -15.01 12.83
C GLN A 366 2.93 -16.00 13.42
N ASN A 367 2.34 -15.60 14.53
CA ASN A 367 1.23 -16.31 15.16
C ASN A 367 -0.06 -15.50 14.99
N PHE A 368 -1.18 -16.21 14.96
CA PHE A 368 -2.52 -15.63 15.08
C PHE A 368 -3.26 -16.29 16.22
N LEU A 369 -3.89 -15.47 17.04
CA LEU A 369 -4.83 -15.94 18.04
C LEU A 369 -6.08 -16.53 17.36
N LEU A 370 -6.44 -17.75 17.73
CA LEU A 370 -7.71 -18.36 17.35
C LEU A 370 -8.74 -18.13 18.46
N PRO A 371 -10.01 -17.92 18.14
CA PRO A 371 -11.05 -17.67 19.13
C PRO A 371 -11.46 -18.91 19.93
N THR A 372 -10.96 -20.08 19.54
CA THR A 372 -11.23 -21.35 20.20
C THR A 372 -10.29 -21.58 21.37
N GLY A 373 -10.80 -21.77 22.55
CA GLY A 373 -10.04 -21.88 23.80
C GLY A 373 -9.78 -20.51 24.44
N GLY A 374 -9.33 -20.51 25.66
CA GLY A 374 -9.00 -19.31 26.43
C GLY A 374 -9.48 -19.38 27.85
N PRO A 375 -9.06 -18.45 28.73
CA PRO A 375 -9.49 -18.42 30.10
C PRO A 375 -11.02 -18.22 30.15
N ASP A 376 -11.68 -19.15 30.78
CA ASP A 376 -13.08 -19.04 31.14
C ASP A 376 -13.09 -19.04 32.67
N ASP A 377 -13.41 -17.90 33.27
CA ASP A 377 -13.42 -17.76 34.73
C ASP A 377 -14.45 -18.66 35.40
N ASP A 378 -15.49 -19.05 34.66
CA ASP A 378 -16.53 -19.97 35.11
C ASP A 378 -16.17 -21.44 34.85
N ASN A 379 -15.14 -21.71 34.03
CA ASN A 379 -14.72 -23.06 33.70
C ASN A 379 -13.18 -23.21 33.70
N PRO A 380 -12.57 -23.48 34.84
CA PRO A 380 -11.11 -23.64 34.94
C PRO A 380 -10.55 -24.86 34.18
N THR A 381 -11.40 -25.67 33.54
CA THR A 381 -11.03 -26.76 32.61
C THR A 381 -11.10 -26.32 31.15
N SER A 382 -11.33 -25.05 30.86
CA SER A 382 -11.28 -24.48 29.52
C SER A 382 -9.97 -24.82 28.83
N PRO A 383 -9.96 -25.20 27.54
CA PRO A 383 -8.71 -25.45 26.84
C PRO A 383 -7.85 -24.18 26.85
N PRO A 384 -6.52 -24.33 26.90
CA PRO A 384 -5.62 -23.17 26.87
C PRO A 384 -5.83 -22.36 25.57
N PRO A 385 -5.41 -21.08 25.54
CA PRO A 385 -5.43 -20.28 24.32
C PRO A 385 -4.81 -21.05 23.16
N ASN A 386 -5.42 -20.96 21.98
CA ASN A 386 -4.94 -21.63 20.79
C ASN A 386 -4.51 -20.63 19.74
N GLY A 387 -3.40 -20.91 19.08
CA GLY A 387 -2.83 -20.07 18.05
C GLY A 387 -2.51 -20.83 16.79
N LEU A 388 -2.46 -20.12 15.69
CA LEU A 388 -2.11 -20.61 14.37
C LEU A 388 -0.82 -19.96 13.91
N GLY A 389 0.22 -20.75 13.67
CA GLY A 389 1.47 -20.27 13.07
C GLY A 389 1.37 -20.14 11.56
N GLN A 390 1.97 -19.10 11.02
CA GLN A 390 2.11 -18.84 9.60
C GLN A 390 3.53 -18.48 9.23
N ASN A 391 4.00 -19.02 8.09
CA ASN A 391 5.20 -18.59 7.40
C ASN A 391 4.81 -17.98 6.05
N LEU A 392 5.24 -16.75 5.82
CA LEU A 392 4.98 -15.98 4.61
C LEU A 392 6.30 -15.60 3.96
N GLU A 393 6.40 -15.78 2.65
CA GLU A 393 7.56 -15.36 1.88
C GLU A 393 7.12 -14.66 0.59
N HIS A 394 7.84 -13.62 0.23
CA HIS A 394 7.67 -12.93 -1.04
C HIS A 394 9.03 -12.65 -1.67
N SER A 395 9.15 -12.95 -2.96
CA SER A 395 10.32 -12.62 -3.78
C SER A 395 9.87 -11.88 -5.02
N ASN A 396 10.60 -10.86 -5.40
CA ASN A 396 10.30 -10.08 -6.59
C ASN A 396 11.59 -9.72 -7.34
N VAL A 397 11.56 -9.81 -8.67
CA VAL A 397 12.63 -9.31 -9.55
C VAL A 397 11.99 -8.50 -10.67
N VAL A 398 12.40 -7.26 -10.81
CA VAL A 398 11.85 -6.30 -11.78
C VAL A 398 12.96 -5.69 -12.61
N LEU A 399 12.83 -5.76 -13.93
CA LEU A 399 13.54 -4.90 -14.87
C LEU A 399 12.60 -3.80 -15.33
N LYS A 400 12.95 -2.54 -15.05
CA LYS A 400 12.18 -1.36 -15.45
C LYS A 400 13.06 -0.32 -16.11
N GLY A 401 12.49 0.51 -16.97
CA GLY A 401 13.23 1.58 -17.61
C GLY A 401 12.33 2.68 -18.19
N ASN A 402 12.96 3.81 -18.50
CA ASN A 402 12.40 4.88 -19.29
C ASN A 402 13.36 5.14 -20.45
N VAL A 403 13.04 4.61 -21.63
CA VAL A 403 13.88 4.69 -22.83
C VAL A 403 13.34 5.76 -23.76
N VAL A 404 14.14 6.75 -24.08
CA VAL A 404 13.76 7.89 -24.91
C VAL A 404 14.29 7.69 -26.31
N ALA A 405 13.40 7.71 -27.31
CA ALA A 405 13.73 7.67 -28.73
C ALA A 405 12.75 8.52 -29.54
N ASP A 406 13.26 9.42 -30.37
CA ASP A 406 12.49 10.28 -31.29
C ASP A 406 11.30 11.02 -30.64
N GLY A 407 11.49 11.45 -29.37
CA GLY A 407 10.45 12.13 -28.58
C GLY A 407 9.42 11.22 -27.93
N PHE A 408 9.44 9.91 -28.20
CA PHE A 408 8.67 8.92 -27.47
C PHE A 408 9.42 8.47 -26.21
N VAL A 409 8.66 8.13 -25.16
CA VAL A 409 9.21 7.51 -23.96
C VAL A 409 8.63 6.11 -23.83
N PHE A 410 9.47 5.13 -23.99
CA PHE A 410 9.13 3.73 -23.82
C PHE A 410 9.42 3.35 -22.37
N LYS A 411 8.42 2.82 -21.66
CA LYS A 411 8.51 2.40 -20.26
C LYS A 411 8.31 0.88 -20.17
N PRO A 412 9.33 0.07 -20.54
CA PRO A 412 9.25 -1.39 -20.35
C PRO A 412 9.31 -1.75 -18.89
N ARG A 413 8.51 -2.74 -18.47
CA ARG A 413 8.59 -3.42 -17.18
C ARG A 413 8.45 -4.92 -17.40
N LEU A 414 9.38 -5.68 -16.86
CA LEU A 414 9.34 -7.14 -16.83
C LEU A 414 9.51 -7.56 -15.39
N SER A 415 8.64 -8.41 -14.88
CA SER A 415 8.75 -8.89 -13.51
C SER A 415 8.50 -10.37 -13.39
N TRP A 416 9.13 -10.95 -12.38
CA TRP A 416 8.81 -12.23 -11.80
C TRP A 416 8.59 -12.05 -10.30
N GLN A 417 7.52 -12.62 -9.80
CA GLN A 417 7.17 -12.62 -8.39
C GLN A 417 6.90 -14.04 -7.93
N ARG A 418 7.23 -14.32 -6.68
CA ARG A 418 6.84 -15.54 -5.98
C ARG A 418 6.28 -15.19 -4.62
N SER A 419 5.09 -15.67 -4.33
CA SER A 419 4.47 -15.59 -3.02
C SER A 419 4.25 -16.99 -2.46
N ILE A 420 4.65 -17.21 -1.22
CA ILE A 420 4.44 -18.46 -0.47
C ILE A 420 3.67 -18.12 0.79
N ARG A 421 2.63 -18.89 1.06
CA ARG A 421 1.85 -18.79 2.28
C ARG A 421 1.64 -20.18 2.86
N GLN A 422 2.25 -20.40 4.02
CA GLN A 422 2.13 -21.62 4.78
C GLN A 422 1.41 -21.32 6.09
N SER A 423 0.33 -22.03 6.40
CA SER A 423 -0.51 -21.82 7.57
C SER A 423 -0.95 -23.12 8.18
N GLY A 424 -1.20 -23.09 9.51
CA GLY A 424 -1.73 -24.24 10.23
C GLY A 424 -0.75 -24.94 11.14
N ALA A 425 0.50 -24.43 11.26
CA ALA A 425 1.37 -24.85 12.35
C ALA A 425 0.73 -24.49 13.70
N PRO A 426 0.90 -25.33 14.75
CA PRO A 426 0.52 -24.90 16.09
C PRO A 426 1.21 -23.58 16.43
N GLY A 427 0.47 -22.60 16.97
CA GLY A 427 1.01 -21.34 17.41
C GLY A 427 2.01 -21.54 18.55
N THR A 428 3.30 -21.38 18.27
CA THR A 428 4.37 -21.65 19.20
C THR A 428 5.59 -20.75 18.90
N ASN A 429 6.76 -21.32 18.83
CA ASN A 429 8.02 -20.65 18.60
C ASN A 429 8.13 -20.19 17.13
N LEU A 430 8.43 -18.91 16.90
CA LEU A 430 8.58 -18.33 15.55
C LEU A 430 9.69 -18.98 14.74
N GLY A 431 10.76 -19.44 15.40
CA GLY A 431 11.83 -20.18 14.74
C GLY A 431 11.35 -21.49 14.15
N ASP A 432 10.52 -22.24 14.89
CA ASP A 432 9.96 -23.49 14.43
C ASP A 432 8.96 -23.27 13.27
N ILE A 433 8.21 -22.18 13.32
CA ILE A 433 7.30 -21.77 12.23
C ILE A 433 8.11 -21.47 10.97
N ARG A 434 9.16 -20.66 11.05
CA ARG A 434 9.99 -20.26 9.91
C ARG A 434 10.72 -21.45 9.27
N ASP A 435 11.32 -22.29 10.09
CA ASP A 435 12.20 -23.35 9.60
C ASP A 435 11.42 -24.58 9.09
N GLY A 436 10.07 -24.55 9.18
CA GLY A 436 9.17 -25.58 8.62
C GLY A 436 9.34 -26.98 9.20
N GLY A 437 10.21 -27.12 10.18
CA GLY A 437 10.70 -28.41 10.61
C GLY A 437 11.04 -28.59 12.06
N GLY A 438 10.92 -27.57 12.88
CA GLY A 438 11.16 -27.67 14.33
C GLY A 438 10.24 -28.66 15.02
N LEU A 439 9.15 -29.04 14.40
CA LEU A 439 8.17 -30.02 14.85
C LEU A 439 8.30 -31.40 14.17
N GLY A 440 9.48 -31.73 13.64
CA GLY A 440 9.75 -33.07 13.15
C GLY A 440 9.10 -33.41 11.80
N GLY A 441 9.13 -32.49 10.83
CA GLY A 441 8.58 -32.69 9.49
C GLY A 441 7.10 -32.38 9.38
N PHE A 442 6.67 -31.34 10.08
CA PHE A 442 5.29 -30.86 9.98
C PHE A 442 5.06 -30.24 8.60
N ASP A 443 4.28 -30.96 7.78
CA ASP A 443 3.74 -30.39 6.55
C ASP A 443 2.64 -29.40 6.92
N TYR A 444 2.77 -28.12 6.50
CA TYR A 444 1.73 -27.13 6.72
C TYR A 444 0.41 -27.61 6.12
N PRO A 445 -0.71 -27.64 6.89
CA PRO A 445 -2.00 -28.00 6.34
C PRO A 445 -2.39 -27.17 5.11
N LEU A 446 -2.17 -25.87 5.15
CA LEU A 446 -2.33 -24.98 4.02
C LEU A 446 -0.95 -24.53 3.54
N ASP A 447 -0.58 -24.90 2.33
CA ASP A 447 0.65 -24.47 1.67
C ASP A 447 0.33 -24.01 0.24
N LEU A 448 0.34 -22.70 0.05
CA LEU A 448 0.04 -22.04 -1.21
C LEU A 448 1.31 -21.40 -1.77
N LYS A 449 1.56 -21.60 -3.04
CA LYS A 449 2.65 -20.98 -3.78
C LYS A 449 2.10 -20.38 -5.06
N THR A 450 2.44 -19.14 -5.33
CA THR A 450 2.09 -18.47 -6.59
C THR A 450 3.34 -17.89 -7.24
N ASP A 451 3.57 -18.23 -8.50
CA ASP A 451 4.55 -17.59 -9.38
C ASP A 451 3.83 -16.70 -10.40
N ILE A 452 4.25 -15.44 -10.54
CA ILE A 452 3.67 -14.47 -11.47
C ILE A 452 4.76 -13.90 -12.37
N TYR A 453 4.47 -13.87 -13.65
CA TYR A 453 5.29 -13.26 -14.68
C TYR A 453 4.51 -12.13 -15.33
N THR A 454 5.02 -10.91 -15.31
CA THR A 454 4.38 -9.74 -15.93
C THR A 454 5.30 -9.10 -16.95
N GLY A 455 4.78 -8.84 -18.12
CA GLY A 455 5.37 -7.99 -19.14
C GLY A 455 4.47 -6.82 -19.44
N ARG A 456 4.95 -5.58 -19.23
CA ARG A 456 4.20 -4.34 -19.49
C ARG A 456 5.06 -3.38 -20.30
N LEU A 457 4.45 -2.78 -21.33
CA LEU A 457 5.06 -1.71 -22.11
C LEU A 457 4.10 -0.54 -22.19
N GLU A 458 4.55 0.60 -21.74
CA GLU A 458 3.88 1.89 -21.95
C GLU A 458 4.71 2.73 -22.93
N VAL A 459 4.04 3.45 -23.79
CA VAL A 459 4.66 4.36 -24.76
C VAL A 459 4.00 5.72 -24.61
N ALA A 460 4.69 6.66 -23.98
CA ALA A 460 4.26 8.05 -23.98
C ALA A 460 4.69 8.70 -25.31
N HIS A 461 3.73 9.27 -26.02
CA HIS A 461 3.99 9.91 -27.31
C HIS A 461 4.38 11.41 -27.15
N PRO A 462 5.06 12.01 -28.10
CA PRO A 462 5.27 13.45 -28.12
C PRO A 462 3.95 14.21 -28.11
N SER A 463 3.90 15.38 -27.48
CA SER A 463 2.66 16.15 -27.46
C SER A 463 2.20 16.55 -28.87
N ILE A 464 0.91 16.36 -29.15
CA ILE A 464 0.25 16.73 -30.39
C ILE A 464 -0.60 17.98 -30.09
N GLY A 465 -0.02 19.16 -30.21
CA GLY A 465 -0.62 20.41 -29.72
C GLY A 465 -0.73 20.34 -28.19
N ASN A 466 -1.95 20.43 -27.69
CA ASN A 466 -2.25 20.37 -26.25
C ASN A 466 -2.58 18.95 -25.74
N LEU A 467 -2.54 17.96 -26.63
CA LEU A 467 -2.80 16.55 -26.29
C LEU A 467 -1.49 15.84 -25.97
N SER A 468 -1.47 15.14 -24.84
CA SER A 468 -0.35 14.31 -24.42
C SER A 468 -0.86 13.06 -23.72
N GLY A 469 -0.19 11.92 -23.93
CA GLY A 469 -0.70 10.70 -23.33
C GLY A 469 0.19 9.50 -23.50
N THR A 470 -0.36 8.35 -23.15
CA THR A 470 0.31 7.06 -23.10
C THR A 470 -0.59 5.98 -23.67
N ILE A 471 -0.02 5.10 -24.48
CA ILE A 471 -0.64 3.85 -24.94
C ILE A 471 0.14 2.71 -24.31
N GLY A 472 -0.53 1.69 -23.83
CA GLY A 472 0.15 0.58 -23.18
C GLY A 472 -0.48 -0.79 -23.46
N ALA A 473 0.35 -1.81 -23.23
CA ALA A 473 -0.07 -3.21 -23.24
C ALA A 473 0.58 -3.96 -22.08
N GLU A 474 -0.15 -4.93 -21.54
CA GLU A 474 0.28 -5.76 -20.43
C GLU A 474 -0.12 -7.22 -20.67
N VAL A 475 0.77 -8.13 -20.31
CA VAL A 475 0.49 -9.57 -20.26
C VAL A 475 0.99 -10.08 -18.92
N GLN A 476 0.14 -10.78 -18.21
CA GLN A 476 0.47 -11.43 -16.94
C GLN A 476 0.09 -12.90 -16.99
N HIS A 477 0.98 -13.75 -16.52
CA HIS A 477 0.75 -15.17 -16.32
C HIS A 477 0.98 -15.52 -14.86
N GLN A 478 0.03 -16.23 -14.25
CA GLN A 478 0.08 -16.69 -12.87
C GLN A 478 -0.07 -18.20 -12.83
N ASP A 479 0.86 -18.87 -12.13
CA ASP A 479 0.76 -20.27 -11.73
C ASP A 479 0.55 -20.31 -10.21
N ALA A 480 -0.62 -20.79 -9.76
CA ALA A 480 -0.96 -20.97 -8.35
C ALA A 480 -1.00 -22.45 -8.01
N ASP A 481 -0.11 -22.87 -7.11
CA ASP A 481 0.02 -24.25 -6.64
C ASP A 481 -0.53 -24.37 -5.21
N THR A 482 -1.49 -25.24 -5.00
CA THR A 482 -1.94 -25.69 -3.68
C THR A 482 -1.25 -27.00 -3.35
N ARG A 483 -0.34 -26.97 -2.37
CA ARG A 483 0.59 -28.07 -2.07
C ARG A 483 0.26 -28.82 -0.77
N GLY A 484 -0.46 -28.17 0.15
CA GLY A 484 -0.79 -28.73 1.45
C GLY A 484 -2.00 -29.67 1.41
N PRO A 485 -2.19 -30.52 2.42
CA PRO A 485 -3.34 -31.42 2.51
C PRO A 485 -4.70 -30.70 2.71
N ALA A 486 -4.70 -29.47 3.17
CA ALA A 486 -5.90 -28.64 3.25
C ALA A 486 -6.11 -27.93 1.91
N GLU A 487 -6.77 -28.60 0.99
CA GLU A 487 -7.12 -28.05 -0.32
C GLU A 487 -8.32 -27.11 -0.21
N LEU A 488 -8.08 -25.89 0.30
CA LEU A 488 -9.10 -24.84 0.37
C LEU A 488 -9.50 -24.36 -1.01
N GLN A 489 -8.54 -24.28 -1.93
CA GLN A 489 -8.74 -23.94 -3.34
C GLN A 489 -7.89 -24.86 -4.21
N PRO A 490 -8.26 -25.14 -5.47
CA PRO A 490 -7.43 -25.90 -6.38
C PRO A 490 -6.19 -25.13 -6.81
N SER A 491 -5.20 -25.82 -7.35
CA SER A 491 -4.18 -25.22 -8.19
C SER A 491 -4.81 -24.64 -9.45
N ALA A 492 -4.26 -23.56 -9.98
CA ALA A 492 -4.83 -22.91 -11.16
C ALA A 492 -3.79 -22.13 -11.95
N ARG A 493 -4.09 -21.88 -13.22
CA ARG A 493 -3.36 -20.99 -14.11
C ARG A 493 -4.25 -19.83 -14.50
N THR A 494 -3.67 -18.64 -14.50
CA THR A 494 -4.37 -17.44 -14.95
C THR A 494 -3.56 -16.70 -15.99
N TRP A 495 -4.20 -16.27 -17.05
CA TRP A 495 -3.67 -15.30 -18.01
C TRP A 495 -4.48 -14.03 -17.96
N ASN A 496 -3.81 -12.91 -17.93
CA ASN A 496 -4.43 -11.60 -18.03
C ASN A 496 -3.70 -10.80 -19.12
N THR A 497 -4.44 -10.27 -20.10
CA THR A 497 -3.91 -9.48 -21.20
C THR A 497 -4.73 -8.22 -21.32
N GLY A 498 -4.08 -7.06 -21.29
CA GLY A 498 -4.72 -5.76 -21.35
C GLY A 498 -4.06 -4.84 -22.38
N VAL A 499 -4.86 -4.03 -23.05
CA VAL A 499 -4.40 -2.90 -23.86
C VAL A 499 -5.14 -1.65 -23.45
N PHE A 500 -4.44 -0.52 -23.36
CA PHE A 500 -5.04 0.72 -22.87
C PHE A 500 -4.42 1.95 -23.51
N PHE A 501 -5.16 3.04 -23.43
CA PHE A 501 -4.64 4.37 -23.66
C PHE A 501 -5.15 5.32 -22.58
N PHE A 502 -4.38 6.34 -22.29
CA PHE A 502 -4.75 7.42 -21.38
C PHE A 502 -4.18 8.73 -21.89
N GLU A 503 -5.05 9.73 -22.10
CA GLU A 503 -4.72 11.00 -22.73
C GLU A 503 -5.12 12.18 -21.85
N ASP A 504 -4.31 13.22 -21.88
CA ASP A 504 -4.54 14.52 -21.26
C ASP A 504 -4.60 15.62 -22.30
N LEU A 505 -5.66 16.41 -22.24
CA LEU A 505 -5.86 17.59 -23.08
C LEU A 505 -5.80 18.85 -22.21
N ASP A 506 -4.71 19.62 -22.35
CA ASP A 506 -4.48 20.84 -21.59
C ASP A 506 -5.00 22.07 -22.33
N LEU A 507 -6.07 22.67 -21.79
CA LEU A 507 -6.76 23.82 -22.39
C LEU A 507 -6.71 25.07 -21.48
N ASP A 508 -5.70 25.20 -20.65
CA ASP A 508 -5.53 26.23 -19.60
C ASP A 508 -6.67 27.28 -19.57
N PRO A 509 -7.45 27.36 -18.48
CA PRO A 509 -7.24 26.77 -17.16
C PRO A 509 -7.88 25.37 -16.96
N ILE A 510 -8.33 24.71 -18.00
CA ILE A 510 -8.99 23.40 -17.94
C ILE A 510 -8.00 22.32 -18.38
N THR A 511 -7.95 21.24 -17.64
CA THR A 511 -7.35 19.97 -18.08
C THR A 511 -8.44 18.93 -18.18
N VAL A 512 -8.48 18.18 -19.28
CA VAL A 512 -9.39 17.04 -19.47
C VAL A 512 -8.54 15.79 -19.65
N SER A 513 -8.79 14.77 -18.83
CA SER A 513 -8.14 13.45 -18.94
C SER A 513 -9.17 12.43 -19.37
N PHE A 514 -8.80 11.52 -20.27
CA PHE A 514 -9.68 10.43 -20.70
C PHE A 514 -8.88 9.21 -21.11
N GLY A 515 -9.49 8.05 -20.96
CA GLY A 515 -8.84 6.81 -21.36
C GLY A 515 -9.78 5.62 -21.37
N SER A 516 -9.29 4.52 -21.91
CA SER A 516 -10.00 3.25 -21.92
C SER A 516 -9.01 2.08 -21.89
N ARG A 517 -9.46 0.95 -21.36
CA ARG A 517 -8.70 -0.30 -21.29
C ARG A 517 -9.62 -1.48 -21.62
N LEU A 518 -9.11 -2.39 -22.43
CA LEU A 518 -9.71 -3.68 -22.72
C LEU A 518 -8.85 -4.79 -22.13
N ASP A 519 -9.45 -5.64 -21.30
CA ASP A 519 -8.79 -6.79 -20.70
C ASP A 519 -9.47 -8.09 -21.08
N VAL A 520 -8.66 -9.12 -21.26
CA VAL A 520 -9.09 -10.51 -21.38
C VAL A 520 -8.38 -11.33 -20.31
N ARG A 521 -9.15 -11.95 -19.42
CA ARG A 521 -8.64 -12.81 -18.35
C ARG A 521 -9.19 -14.22 -18.49
N THR A 522 -8.29 -15.22 -18.46
CA THR A 522 -8.65 -16.62 -18.41
C THR A 522 -8.18 -17.22 -17.09
N VAL A 523 -9.01 -18.02 -16.45
CA VAL A 523 -8.71 -18.78 -15.24
C VAL A 523 -8.99 -20.23 -15.54
N GLU A 524 -7.98 -21.09 -15.43
CA GLU A 524 -8.03 -22.53 -15.64
C GLU A 524 -7.69 -23.22 -14.32
N ALA A 525 -8.66 -23.86 -13.68
CA ALA A 525 -8.43 -24.67 -12.49
C ALA A 525 -7.86 -26.05 -12.87
N VAL A 526 -6.87 -26.50 -12.12
CA VAL A 526 -6.33 -27.84 -12.25
C VAL A 526 -7.19 -28.81 -11.40
N PRO A 527 -7.83 -29.81 -12.00
CA PRO A 527 -8.71 -30.72 -11.26
C PRO A 527 -8.00 -31.38 -10.09
N ASN A 528 -8.68 -31.49 -8.96
CA ASN A 528 -8.30 -32.30 -7.82
C ASN A 528 -9.49 -33.15 -7.36
N ASP A 529 -9.31 -33.99 -6.37
CA ASP A 529 -10.36 -34.91 -5.89
C ASP A 529 -11.65 -34.22 -5.40
N ARG A 530 -11.61 -32.91 -5.14
CA ARG A 530 -12.73 -32.09 -4.67
C ARG A 530 -13.38 -31.24 -5.75
N THR A 531 -12.65 -30.92 -6.80
CA THR A 531 -13.15 -30.12 -7.93
C THR A 531 -13.65 -30.97 -9.10
N THR A 532 -13.58 -32.28 -9.00
CA THR A 532 -14.03 -33.21 -10.07
C THR A 532 -15.54 -33.19 -10.33
N ASP A 533 -16.35 -32.66 -9.41
CA ASP A 533 -17.79 -32.52 -9.60
C ASP A 533 -18.24 -31.26 -10.36
N SER A 534 -17.34 -30.40 -10.72
CA SER A 534 -17.64 -29.17 -11.48
C SER A 534 -17.34 -29.41 -12.96
N ASP A 535 -18.38 -29.35 -13.79
CA ASP A 535 -18.27 -29.42 -15.25
C ASP A 535 -17.58 -28.18 -15.84
N GLN A 536 -17.36 -27.14 -15.05
CA GLN A 536 -16.75 -25.85 -15.46
C GLN A 536 -15.48 -25.57 -14.67
N LEU A 537 -14.34 -25.83 -15.29
CA LEU A 537 -13.00 -25.57 -14.72
C LEU A 537 -12.31 -24.37 -15.36
N ASP A 538 -12.90 -23.83 -16.42
CA ASP A 538 -12.35 -22.75 -17.22
C ASP A 538 -13.30 -21.57 -17.28
N ASN A 539 -12.82 -20.38 -16.95
CA ASN A 539 -13.57 -19.14 -17.08
C ASN A 539 -12.77 -18.13 -17.91
N THR A 540 -13.46 -17.46 -18.83
CA THR A 540 -12.88 -16.38 -19.64
C THR A 540 -13.74 -15.12 -19.53
N TYR A 541 -13.14 -14.03 -19.10
CA TYR A 541 -13.79 -12.74 -18.93
C TYR A 541 -13.18 -11.72 -19.89
N THR A 542 -14.04 -10.98 -20.57
CA THR A 542 -13.65 -9.83 -21.39
C THR A 542 -14.31 -8.58 -20.85
N THR A 543 -13.51 -7.60 -20.48
CA THR A 543 -13.99 -6.40 -19.80
C THR A 543 -13.45 -5.15 -20.45
N LEU A 544 -14.30 -4.13 -20.52
CA LEU A 544 -13.94 -2.79 -20.97
C LEU A 544 -14.11 -1.82 -19.81
N SER A 545 -13.08 -1.06 -19.49
CA SER A 545 -13.11 0.03 -18.52
C SER A 545 -12.77 1.37 -19.18
N GLY A 546 -13.23 2.47 -18.59
CA GLY A 546 -12.99 3.80 -19.11
C GLY A 546 -13.07 4.84 -18.02
N ALA A 547 -12.45 6.01 -18.26
CA ALA A 547 -12.63 7.18 -17.40
C ALA A 547 -12.57 8.46 -18.24
N VAL A 548 -13.24 9.46 -17.71
CA VAL A 548 -13.13 10.84 -18.15
C VAL A 548 -13.14 11.73 -16.93
N GLY A 549 -12.12 12.58 -16.83
CA GLY A 549 -11.99 13.54 -15.75
C GLY A 549 -11.73 14.94 -16.28
N ALA A 550 -12.08 15.94 -15.50
CA ALA A 550 -11.77 17.32 -15.80
C ALA A 550 -11.37 18.06 -14.53
N SER A 551 -10.37 18.92 -14.63
CA SER A 551 -10.03 19.86 -13.58
C SER A 551 -10.02 21.29 -14.12
N TYR A 552 -10.50 22.22 -13.31
CA TYR A 552 -10.51 23.65 -13.59
C TYR A 552 -9.73 24.38 -12.49
N ALA A 553 -8.61 24.99 -12.87
CA ALA A 553 -7.80 25.80 -11.97
C ALA A 553 -8.26 27.28 -12.03
N PHE A 554 -8.81 27.78 -10.91
CA PHE A 554 -9.27 29.16 -10.82
C PHE A 554 -8.14 30.20 -10.68
N GLY A 555 -6.88 29.76 -10.65
CA GLY A 555 -5.74 30.57 -10.20
C GLY A 555 -5.66 30.61 -8.66
N ASP A 556 -4.59 31.23 -8.15
CA ASP A 556 -4.37 31.38 -6.69
C ASP A 556 -4.48 30.07 -5.87
N GLY A 557 -4.09 28.94 -6.46
CA GLY A 557 -4.07 27.65 -5.76
C GLY A 557 -5.45 27.05 -5.46
N ILE A 558 -6.48 27.36 -6.22
CA ILE A 558 -7.82 26.75 -6.11
C ILE A 558 -8.13 25.95 -7.38
N ALA A 559 -8.61 24.74 -7.22
CA ALA A 559 -9.10 23.91 -8.31
C ALA A 559 -10.37 23.15 -7.94
N VAL A 560 -11.21 22.90 -8.93
CA VAL A 560 -12.30 21.95 -8.87
C VAL A 560 -12.02 20.83 -9.85
N ALA A 561 -12.12 19.59 -9.41
CA ALA A 561 -11.89 18.43 -10.23
C ALA A 561 -13.10 17.49 -10.16
N THR A 562 -13.39 16.83 -11.27
CA THR A 562 -14.40 15.76 -11.34
C THR A 562 -13.85 14.59 -12.13
N ASN A 563 -14.20 13.39 -11.71
CA ASN A 563 -13.82 12.16 -12.41
C ASN A 563 -15.04 11.23 -12.51
N LEU A 564 -15.28 10.71 -13.68
CA LEU A 564 -16.25 9.65 -13.94
C LEU A 564 -15.48 8.45 -14.45
N SER A 565 -15.55 7.33 -13.77
CA SER A 565 -14.76 6.16 -14.12
C SER A 565 -15.54 4.87 -13.97
N SER A 566 -15.15 3.88 -14.77
CA SER A 566 -15.58 2.50 -14.60
C SER A 566 -14.37 1.59 -14.39
N GLY A 567 -14.51 0.67 -13.45
CA GLY A 567 -13.53 -0.36 -13.15
C GLY A 567 -14.15 -1.73 -13.19
N PHE A 568 -13.32 -2.75 -13.14
CA PHE A 568 -13.77 -4.13 -13.03
C PHE A 568 -12.85 -4.96 -12.16
N ARG A 569 -13.39 -6.04 -11.64
CA ARG A 569 -12.65 -7.09 -10.95
C ARG A 569 -13.16 -8.46 -11.40
N ALA A 570 -12.31 -9.28 -11.95
CA ALA A 570 -12.67 -10.64 -12.26
C ALA A 570 -12.63 -11.49 -10.98
N PRO A 571 -13.52 -12.51 -10.85
CA PRO A 571 -13.51 -13.42 -9.72
C PRO A 571 -12.15 -14.10 -9.53
N SER A 572 -11.75 -14.30 -8.29
CA SER A 572 -10.50 -14.99 -7.94
C SER A 572 -10.68 -16.53 -7.98
N ILE A 573 -9.55 -17.25 -8.03
CA ILE A 573 -9.52 -18.71 -7.96
C ILE A 573 -10.31 -19.22 -6.73
N PHE A 574 -10.15 -18.53 -5.60
CA PHE A 574 -10.84 -18.86 -4.36
C PHE A 574 -12.36 -18.67 -4.49
N GLU A 575 -12.82 -17.56 -5.00
CA GLU A 575 -14.25 -17.25 -5.16
C GLU A 575 -14.94 -18.19 -6.16
N LEU A 576 -14.22 -18.62 -7.18
CA LEU A 576 -14.74 -19.56 -8.19
C LEU A 576 -14.76 -21.01 -7.68
N TYR A 577 -13.68 -21.45 -7.02
CA TYR A 577 -13.43 -22.88 -6.86
C TYR A 577 -13.09 -23.32 -5.42
N ALA A 578 -13.25 -22.47 -4.41
CA ALA A 578 -13.03 -22.89 -3.04
C ALA A 578 -13.95 -24.07 -2.66
N SER A 579 -13.42 -25.03 -1.93
CA SER A 579 -14.22 -26.13 -1.36
C SER A 579 -13.51 -26.75 -0.17
N GLY A 580 -13.54 -26.10 0.99
CA GLY A 580 -12.81 -26.62 2.13
C GLY A 580 -12.93 -25.81 3.40
N VAL A 581 -12.23 -26.29 4.42
CA VAL A 581 -12.13 -25.61 5.72
C VAL A 581 -11.09 -24.49 5.64
N HIS A 582 -11.51 -23.27 5.88
CA HIS A 582 -10.61 -22.14 6.09
C HIS A 582 -10.33 -22.00 7.59
N GLY A 583 -9.24 -22.59 8.04
CA GLY A 583 -8.91 -22.69 9.47
C GLY A 583 -8.77 -21.33 10.17
N GLY A 584 -8.26 -20.29 9.47
CA GLY A 584 -8.11 -18.94 10.02
C GLY A 584 -9.44 -18.23 10.32
N VAL A 585 -10.57 -18.72 9.78
CA VAL A 585 -11.91 -18.14 9.99
C VAL A 585 -12.92 -19.17 10.52
N ALA A 586 -12.46 -20.37 10.84
CA ALA A 586 -13.29 -21.47 11.36
C ALA A 586 -14.59 -21.69 10.55
N ALA A 587 -14.51 -21.65 9.24
CA ALA A 587 -15.65 -21.80 8.33
C ALA A 587 -15.36 -22.83 7.22
N PHE A 588 -16.41 -23.49 6.72
CA PHE A 588 -16.35 -24.23 5.47
C PHE A 588 -16.78 -23.33 4.33
N GLN A 589 -15.89 -23.10 3.38
CA GLN A 589 -16.13 -22.14 2.29
C GLN A 589 -16.25 -22.84 0.94
N VAL A 590 -17.22 -22.37 0.13
CA VAL A 590 -17.55 -22.92 -1.19
C VAL A 590 -17.57 -21.79 -2.21
N GLY A 591 -16.82 -21.95 -3.30
CA GLY A 591 -16.82 -21.04 -4.43
C GLY A 591 -18.04 -21.26 -5.34
N ASN A 592 -18.21 -20.33 -6.29
CA ASN A 592 -19.24 -20.39 -7.32
C ASN A 592 -18.60 -20.16 -8.70
N PRO A 593 -18.52 -21.21 -9.55
CA PRO A 593 -17.88 -21.09 -10.87
C PRO A 593 -18.67 -20.21 -11.87
N ASN A 594 -19.90 -19.82 -11.54
CA ASN A 594 -20.76 -19.00 -12.40
C ASN A 594 -20.69 -17.50 -12.09
N LEU A 595 -19.76 -17.07 -11.22
CA LEU A 595 -19.62 -15.64 -10.91
C LEU A 595 -19.23 -14.82 -12.15
N GLU A 596 -19.89 -13.68 -12.28
CA GLU A 596 -19.56 -12.65 -13.27
C GLU A 596 -18.52 -11.66 -12.68
N PRO A 597 -17.80 -10.91 -13.53
CA PRO A 597 -16.92 -9.85 -13.03
C PRO A 597 -17.68 -8.73 -12.36
N GLU A 598 -17.21 -8.29 -11.20
CA GLU A 598 -17.69 -7.04 -10.59
C GLU A 598 -17.42 -5.86 -11.53
N ARG A 599 -18.37 -4.95 -11.64
CA ARG A 599 -18.26 -3.70 -12.43
C ARG A 599 -18.58 -2.50 -11.56
N SER A 600 -17.61 -1.62 -11.39
CA SER A 600 -17.75 -0.38 -10.64
C SER A 600 -17.97 0.80 -11.59
N TYR A 601 -18.89 1.68 -11.21
CA TYR A 601 -19.12 2.98 -11.81
C TYR A 601 -18.98 4.03 -10.71
N SER A 602 -17.93 4.85 -10.81
CA SER A 602 -17.59 5.85 -9.80
C SER A 602 -17.74 7.25 -10.36
N ALA A 603 -18.23 8.15 -9.52
CA ALA A 603 -18.26 9.58 -9.77
C ALA A 603 -17.70 10.33 -8.56
N ASP A 604 -16.75 11.23 -8.82
CA ASP A 604 -16.07 12.04 -7.81
C ASP A 604 -16.17 13.52 -8.16
N LEU A 605 -16.31 14.35 -7.13
CA LEU A 605 -16.23 15.81 -7.22
C LEU A 605 -15.37 16.34 -6.08
N SER A 606 -14.24 16.98 -6.42
CA SER A 606 -13.27 17.51 -5.47
C SER A 606 -13.14 19.02 -5.58
N LEU A 607 -13.06 19.69 -4.44
CA LEU A 607 -12.64 21.09 -4.30
C LEU A 607 -11.27 21.08 -3.59
N ARG A 608 -10.27 21.66 -4.21
CA ARG A 608 -8.89 21.71 -3.71
C ARG A 608 -8.44 23.14 -3.54
N VAL A 609 -7.80 23.39 -2.41
CA VAL A 609 -7.16 24.68 -2.09
C VAL A 609 -5.73 24.41 -1.67
N ARG A 610 -4.77 25.03 -2.34
CA ARG A 610 -3.33 24.97 -2.03
C ARG A 610 -2.80 26.39 -2.06
N ARG A 611 -2.64 26.96 -0.89
CA ARG A 611 -2.11 28.33 -0.69
C ARG A 611 -1.02 28.31 0.36
N ASP A 612 -0.15 29.32 0.41
CA ASP A 612 1.04 29.40 1.28
C ASP A 612 0.82 28.93 2.73
N ARG A 613 -0.37 29.13 3.27
CA ARG A 613 -0.71 28.79 4.66
C ARG A 613 -1.97 27.95 4.82
N LEU A 614 -2.55 27.48 3.73
CA LEU A 614 -3.80 26.74 3.75
C LEU A 614 -3.79 25.65 2.68
N THR A 615 -3.89 24.42 3.12
CA THR A 615 -4.20 23.28 2.28
C THR A 615 -5.56 22.75 2.69
N ALA A 616 -6.47 22.56 1.75
CA ALA A 616 -7.76 21.97 2.02
C ALA A 616 -8.24 21.17 0.81
N GLU A 617 -8.88 20.06 1.08
CA GLU A 617 -9.54 19.25 0.06
C GLU A 617 -10.85 18.72 0.59
N VAL A 618 -11.89 18.75 -0.23
CA VAL A 618 -13.19 18.12 0.05
C VAL A 618 -13.57 17.35 -1.20
N THR A 619 -13.78 16.04 -1.03
CA THR A 619 -14.20 15.14 -2.10
C THR A 619 -15.49 14.43 -1.72
N GLY A 620 -16.56 14.65 -2.50
CA GLY A 620 -17.76 13.83 -2.47
C GLY A 620 -17.68 12.76 -3.56
N TYR A 621 -18.06 11.54 -3.24
CA TYR A 621 -18.02 10.43 -4.18
C TYR A 621 -19.23 9.50 -4.06
N VAL A 622 -19.47 8.76 -5.14
CA VAL A 622 -20.40 7.63 -5.16
C VAL A 622 -19.77 6.50 -5.99
N ASN A 623 -19.82 5.30 -5.47
CA ASN A 623 -19.38 4.08 -6.17
C ASN A 623 -20.54 3.08 -6.23
N ALA A 624 -21.04 2.80 -7.42
CA ALA A 624 -22.05 1.78 -7.70
C ALA A 624 -21.34 0.55 -8.28
N ILE A 625 -21.52 -0.61 -7.66
CA ILE A 625 -20.86 -1.85 -8.06
C ILE A 625 -21.92 -2.89 -8.41
N GLN A 626 -21.96 -3.31 -9.66
CA GLN A 626 -22.75 -4.43 -10.12
C GLN A 626 -22.00 -5.73 -9.85
N ASP A 627 -22.75 -6.78 -9.52
CA ASP A 627 -22.21 -8.12 -9.28
C ASP A 627 -21.15 -8.17 -8.15
N TYR A 628 -21.32 -7.38 -7.08
CA TYR A 628 -20.44 -7.36 -5.91
C TYR A 628 -20.37 -8.73 -5.26
N ILE A 629 -19.18 -9.33 -5.24
CA ILE A 629 -18.97 -10.71 -4.71
C ILE A 629 -18.79 -10.65 -3.20
N TYR A 630 -19.56 -11.46 -2.50
CA TYR A 630 -19.47 -11.62 -1.05
C TYR A 630 -19.58 -13.09 -0.65
N LEU A 631 -19.34 -13.42 0.62
CA LEU A 631 -19.52 -14.74 1.17
C LEU A 631 -20.83 -14.79 1.94
N GLU A 632 -21.84 -15.44 1.37
CA GLU A 632 -23.12 -15.64 2.02
C GLU A 632 -23.07 -16.76 3.04
N ASN A 633 -23.61 -16.51 4.23
CA ASN A 633 -23.88 -17.56 5.18
C ASN A 633 -25.12 -18.37 4.74
N THR A 634 -24.92 -19.59 4.27
CA THR A 634 -25.99 -20.44 3.76
C THR A 634 -26.96 -20.95 4.85
N GLY A 635 -26.66 -20.72 6.13
CA GLY A 635 -27.39 -21.31 7.24
C GLY A 635 -27.13 -22.82 7.40
N GLU A 636 -26.33 -23.41 6.52
CA GLU A 636 -25.97 -24.84 6.56
C GLU A 636 -24.62 -25.02 7.29
N ARG A 637 -24.32 -26.28 7.57
CA ARG A 637 -23.01 -26.69 8.08
C ARG A 637 -22.24 -27.46 7.03
N GLY A 638 -20.90 -27.37 7.07
CA GLY A 638 -20.01 -28.13 6.21
C GLY A 638 -20.17 -29.67 6.38
N PRO A 639 -19.53 -30.46 5.51
CA PRO A 639 -19.74 -31.92 5.42
C PRO A 639 -19.57 -32.67 6.75
N ASN A 640 -18.76 -32.18 7.66
CA ASN A 640 -18.53 -32.79 8.97
C ASN A 640 -19.48 -32.27 10.07
N GLY A 641 -20.44 -31.41 9.72
CA GLY A 641 -21.44 -30.86 10.63
C GLY A 641 -20.94 -29.89 11.70
N ASN A 642 -19.64 -29.59 11.73
CA ASN A 642 -19.00 -28.83 12.81
C ASN A 642 -18.85 -27.33 12.52
N LEU A 643 -18.66 -26.96 11.26
CA LEU A 643 -18.38 -25.57 10.88
C LEU A 643 -19.51 -24.98 10.05
N PRO A 644 -19.83 -23.68 10.20
CA PRO A 644 -20.78 -23.00 9.34
C PRO A 644 -20.27 -22.98 7.89
N LYS A 645 -21.22 -23.03 6.96
CA LYS A 645 -20.94 -23.03 5.52
C LYS A 645 -21.23 -21.67 4.91
N PHE A 646 -20.25 -21.16 4.20
CA PHE A 646 -20.34 -19.93 3.42
C PHE A 646 -20.16 -20.24 1.93
N ALA A 647 -20.96 -19.59 1.08
CA ALA A 647 -20.86 -19.70 -0.37
C ALA A 647 -20.57 -18.34 -1.00
N ALA A 648 -19.76 -18.33 -2.06
CA ALA A 648 -19.59 -17.12 -2.84
C ALA A 648 -20.85 -16.80 -3.63
N ASP A 649 -21.36 -15.59 -3.48
CA ASP A 649 -22.54 -15.04 -4.16
C ASP A 649 -22.33 -13.61 -4.59
N GLN A 650 -23.28 -13.02 -5.30
CA GLN A 650 -23.19 -11.67 -5.87
C GLN A 650 -24.44 -10.84 -5.57
N THR A 651 -24.22 -9.52 -5.41
CA THR A 651 -25.29 -8.54 -5.25
C THR A 651 -24.90 -7.22 -5.91
N ASP A 652 -25.84 -6.31 -6.10
CA ASP A 652 -25.53 -4.93 -6.49
C ASP A 652 -25.28 -4.10 -5.22
N ALA A 653 -24.27 -3.24 -5.25
CA ALA A 653 -23.84 -2.45 -4.10
C ALA A 653 -23.72 -0.96 -4.45
N LEU A 654 -23.99 -0.11 -3.46
CA LEU A 654 -23.87 1.35 -3.56
C LEU A 654 -23.11 1.90 -2.35
N ILE A 655 -22.04 2.67 -2.61
CA ILE A 655 -21.18 3.25 -1.56
C ILE A 655 -21.02 4.75 -1.82
N PRO A 656 -21.89 5.63 -1.27
CA PRO A 656 -21.66 7.06 -1.22
C PRO A 656 -20.74 7.43 -0.06
N GLY A 657 -19.98 8.55 -0.22
CA GLY A 657 -19.18 9.08 0.88
C GLY A 657 -18.64 10.48 0.63
N ILE A 658 -18.08 11.04 1.69
CA ILE A 658 -17.42 12.35 1.71
C ILE A 658 -16.13 12.24 2.50
N GLU A 659 -15.04 12.73 1.92
CA GLU A 659 -13.74 12.90 2.56
C GLU A 659 -13.41 14.39 2.58
N ALA A 660 -12.87 14.89 3.69
CA ALA A 660 -12.48 16.28 3.84
C ALA A 660 -11.21 16.38 4.67
N THR A 661 -10.26 17.20 4.22
CA THR A 661 -9.03 17.52 4.93
C THR A 661 -8.80 19.02 4.93
N VAL A 662 -8.24 19.54 6.01
CA VAL A 662 -7.81 20.93 6.10
C VAL A 662 -6.57 21.01 6.96
N GLU A 663 -5.56 21.74 6.48
CA GLU A 663 -4.36 22.07 7.23
C GLU A 663 -4.02 23.53 7.03
N THR A 664 -3.64 24.22 8.09
CA THR A 664 -3.27 25.63 8.05
C THR A 664 -2.10 25.94 8.98
N SER A 665 -1.25 26.86 8.55
CA SER A 665 -0.18 27.44 9.37
C SER A 665 -0.49 28.91 9.72
N PRO A 666 -1.35 29.14 10.74
CA PRO A 666 -1.73 30.50 11.13
C PRO A 666 -0.51 31.32 11.60
N LEU A 667 0.52 30.64 12.10
CA LEU A 667 1.81 31.22 12.51
C LEU A 667 2.94 30.34 11.98
N PRO A 668 4.14 30.88 11.72
CA PRO A 668 5.26 30.07 11.16
C PRO A 668 5.67 28.86 12.01
N TRP A 669 5.38 28.92 13.30
CA TRP A 669 5.71 27.88 14.27
C TRP A 669 4.51 27.00 14.69
N LEU A 670 3.33 27.24 14.11
CA LEU A 670 2.09 26.54 14.49
C LEU A 670 1.37 26.05 13.23
N GLN A 671 1.18 24.73 13.16
CA GLN A 671 0.33 24.07 12.16
C GLN A 671 -0.87 23.47 12.88
N VAL A 672 -2.04 23.55 12.27
CA VAL A 672 -3.28 22.97 12.79
C VAL A 672 -4.01 22.34 11.63
N GLY A 673 -4.45 21.12 11.80
CA GLY A 673 -5.18 20.40 10.76
C GLY A 673 -6.27 19.51 11.32
N GLY A 674 -7.07 18.98 10.41
CA GLY A 674 -8.08 17.99 10.72
C GLY A 674 -8.68 17.38 9.47
N SER A 675 -9.27 16.21 9.66
CA SER A 675 -9.92 15.47 8.58
C SER A 675 -11.21 14.81 9.04
N ALA A 676 -12.04 14.45 8.08
CA ALA A 676 -13.25 13.67 8.30
C ALA A 676 -13.45 12.71 7.11
N ALA A 677 -13.79 11.47 7.40
CA ALA A 677 -14.19 10.48 6.42
C ALA A 677 -15.53 9.87 6.85
N VAL A 678 -16.52 10.03 6.00
CA VAL A 678 -17.88 9.54 6.21
C VAL A 678 -18.31 8.77 4.99
N LEU A 679 -18.72 7.54 5.20
CA LEU A 679 -19.26 6.69 4.14
C LEU A 679 -20.41 5.83 4.68
N ASP A 680 -21.25 5.43 3.75
CA ASP A 680 -22.27 4.42 3.93
C ASP A 680 -22.19 3.44 2.76
N GLY A 681 -22.71 2.23 2.93
CA GLY A 681 -22.66 1.24 1.86
C GLY A 681 -23.70 0.17 2.05
N THR A 682 -24.51 -0.02 1.02
CA THR A 682 -25.61 -0.98 1.02
C THR A 682 -25.48 -1.96 -0.14
N GLY A 683 -25.98 -3.16 0.05
CA GLY A 683 -26.15 -4.17 -1.01
C GLY A 683 -27.59 -4.65 -1.07
N ASP A 684 -28.08 -4.93 -2.26
CA ASP A 684 -29.44 -5.36 -2.54
C ASP A 684 -29.67 -6.75 -1.89
N GLY A 685 -30.80 -6.89 -1.19
CA GLY A 685 -31.16 -8.19 -0.58
C GLY A 685 -30.36 -8.58 0.66
N LEU A 686 -29.39 -7.77 1.09
CA LEU A 686 -28.56 -8.04 2.25
C LEU A 686 -29.27 -7.77 3.60
N GLY A 687 -30.38 -7.04 3.58
CA GLY A 687 -31.18 -6.77 4.78
C GLY A 687 -31.85 -8.02 5.36
N ALA A 688 -32.07 -8.02 6.66
CA ALA A 688 -32.72 -9.15 7.37
C ALA A 688 -34.14 -9.45 6.87
N ASP A 689 -34.81 -8.50 6.27
CA ASP A 689 -36.14 -8.56 5.66
C ASP A 689 -36.11 -8.86 4.14
N GLY A 690 -34.91 -9.04 3.56
CA GLY A 690 -34.69 -9.23 2.12
C GLY A 690 -34.66 -7.93 1.33
N GLY A 691 -34.66 -6.78 1.98
CA GLY A 691 -34.37 -5.46 1.39
C GLY A 691 -32.86 -5.16 1.39
N ASP A 692 -32.52 -3.89 1.14
CA ASP A 692 -31.14 -3.43 1.18
C ASP A 692 -30.55 -3.58 2.59
N GLY A 693 -29.31 -4.01 2.67
CA GLY A 693 -28.59 -4.18 3.91
C GLY A 693 -27.17 -3.66 3.83
N GLU A 694 -26.54 -3.44 4.98
CA GLU A 694 -25.21 -2.90 5.08
C GLU A 694 -24.19 -3.89 4.52
N LEU A 695 -23.22 -3.38 3.73
CA LEU A 695 -22.11 -4.16 3.20
C LEU A 695 -21.16 -4.60 4.32
N PRO A 696 -20.55 -5.80 4.21
CA PRO A 696 -19.58 -6.25 5.20
C PRO A 696 -18.29 -5.43 5.16
N LEU A 697 -17.60 -5.36 6.32
CA LEU A 697 -16.27 -4.75 6.48
C LEU A 697 -16.17 -3.27 6.09
N LEU A 698 -17.26 -2.51 6.16
CA LEU A 698 -17.21 -1.06 6.04
C LEU A 698 -16.59 -0.44 7.30
N PRO A 699 -15.64 0.49 7.17
CA PRO A 699 -15.04 1.14 8.33
C PRO A 699 -16.04 2.03 9.07
N SER A 700 -15.76 2.30 10.34
CA SER A 700 -16.43 3.36 11.10
C SER A 700 -16.13 4.72 10.49
N ASN A 701 -17.08 5.63 10.55
CA ASN A 701 -16.88 7.02 10.21
C ASN A 701 -15.90 7.68 11.19
N THR A 702 -14.97 8.49 10.70
CA THR A 702 -13.89 9.06 11.51
C THR A 702 -13.78 10.56 11.36
N VAL A 703 -13.35 11.21 12.45
CA VAL A 703 -12.93 12.62 12.48
C VAL A 703 -11.60 12.69 13.21
N SER A 704 -10.62 13.37 12.63
CA SER A 704 -9.32 13.59 13.25
C SER A 704 -8.94 15.07 13.29
N GLY A 705 -7.98 15.41 14.15
CA GLY A 705 -7.41 16.74 14.19
C GLY A 705 -6.05 16.72 14.87
N PHE A 706 -5.18 17.66 14.51
CA PHE A 706 -3.89 17.81 15.13
C PHE A 706 -3.48 19.26 15.34
N VAL A 707 -2.57 19.45 16.28
CA VAL A 707 -1.84 20.69 16.52
C VAL A 707 -0.35 20.35 16.54
N ARG A 708 0.42 20.96 15.66
CA ARG A 708 1.86 20.77 15.51
C ARG A 708 2.60 22.06 15.80
N TRP A 709 3.52 22.01 16.75
CA TRP A 709 4.45 23.08 17.05
C TRP A 709 5.77 22.82 16.31
N VAL A 710 6.19 23.79 15.52
CA VAL A 710 7.41 23.73 14.69
C VAL A 710 8.31 24.92 15.10
N PRO A 711 9.19 24.74 16.10
CA PRO A 711 10.10 25.81 16.52
C PRO A 711 11.12 26.12 15.42
N ALA A 712 11.59 27.35 15.39
CA ALA A 712 12.69 27.73 14.50
C ALA A 712 13.97 26.92 14.84
N ASP A 713 14.75 26.61 13.84
CA ASP A 713 16.03 25.92 14.00
C ASP A 713 16.97 26.68 14.92
N THR A 714 17.60 26.00 15.85
CA THR A 714 18.48 26.60 16.86
C THR A 714 19.75 25.78 17.07
N GLY A 715 20.89 26.34 16.67
CA GLY A 715 22.19 25.70 16.88
C GLY A 715 22.27 24.31 16.23
N PRO A 716 22.46 23.23 17.02
CA PRO A 716 22.55 21.88 16.46
C PRO A 716 21.17 21.22 16.18
N LEU A 717 20.05 21.88 16.53
CA LEU A 717 18.68 21.38 16.37
C LEU A 717 18.05 21.94 15.11
N SER A 718 17.59 21.06 14.24
CA SER A 718 16.85 21.41 13.03
C SER A 718 15.66 20.46 12.84
N ASN A 719 14.71 20.88 12.01
CA ASN A 719 13.51 20.10 11.71
C ASN A 719 12.81 19.60 12.99
N SER A 720 12.77 20.44 14.03
CA SER A 720 12.11 20.09 15.29
C SER A 720 10.61 20.27 15.16
N GLN A 721 9.86 19.29 15.67
CA GLN A 721 8.41 19.41 15.77
C GLN A 721 7.87 18.63 16.96
N VAL A 722 6.72 19.08 17.47
CA VAL A 722 5.91 18.36 18.46
C VAL A 722 4.47 18.41 18.01
N GLU A 723 3.85 17.26 17.83
CA GLU A 723 2.47 17.11 17.42
C GLU A 723 1.64 16.45 18.50
N LEU A 724 0.44 16.97 18.69
CA LEU A 724 -0.64 16.34 19.45
C LEU A 724 -1.78 16.09 18.47
N SER A 725 -2.20 14.84 18.34
CA SER A 725 -3.32 14.44 17.47
C SER A 725 -4.42 13.72 18.25
N LEU A 726 -5.63 13.85 17.73
CA LEU A 726 -6.84 13.20 18.23
C LEU A 726 -7.56 12.54 17.05
N LYS A 727 -7.85 11.26 17.15
CA LYS A 727 -8.75 10.54 16.25
C LYS A 727 -10.00 10.10 17.00
N ARG A 728 -11.17 10.47 16.47
CA ARG A 728 -12.48 10.02 16.93
C ARG A 728 -13.05 9.05 15.90
N SER A 729 -13.25 7.79 16.30
CA SER A 729 -14.05 6.82 15.56
C SER A 729 -15.48 6.88 16.07
N LEU A 730 -16.45 6.99 15.17
CA LEU A 730 -17.87 7.03 15.53
C LEU A 730 -18.37 5.60 15.77
N GLU A 731 -19.49 5.50 16.46
CA GLU A 731 -20.19 4.24 16.66
C GLU A 731 -20.51 3.60 15.30
N LYS A 732 -20.31 2.29 15.22
CA LYS A 732 -20.63 1.50 14.04
C LYS A 732 -21.51 0.34 14.46
N ASP A 733 -22.70 0.29 13.86
CA ASP A 733 -23.63 -0.81 14.06
C ASP A 733 -23.11 -2.10 13.42
N ALA A 734 -23.69 -3.21 13.83
CA ALA A 734 -23.33 -4.50 13.28
C ALA A 734 -23.63 -4.56 11.79
N ALA A 735 -22.65 -5.00 11.02
CA ALA A 735 -22.78 -5.17 9.58
C ALA A 735 -23.29 -6.57 9.26
N GLY A 736 -24.54 -6.84 9.53
CA GLY A 736 -25.25 -8.03 9.02
C GLY A 736 -24.55 -9.40 9.16
N ARG A 737 -25.17 -10.38 8.58
CA ARG A 737 -24.88 -11.83 8.73
C ARG A 737 -23.87 -12.40 7.71
N PHE A 738 -23.15 -11.56 7.00
CA PHE A 738 -22.44 -11.96 5.78
C PHE A 738 -20.94 -12.20 5.94
N GLU A 739 -20.42 -12.20 7.15
CA GLU A 739 -19.01 -12.45 7.34
C GLU A 739 -18.71 -13.81 7.94
N PRO A 740 -17.71 -14.54 7.38
CA PRO A 740 -17.28 -15.81 7.96
C PRO A 740 -16.83 -15.68 9.41
N PHE A 741 -16.31 -14.50 9.79
CA PHE A 741 -15.88 -14.20 11.16
C PHE A 741 -17.03 -13.99 12.13
N ALA A 742 -18.20 -13.75 11.59
CA ALA A 742 -19.40 -13.58 12.39
C ALA A 742 -19.79 -14.79 13.23
N GLN A 743 -19.09 -15.92 13.18
CA GLN A 743 -19.64 -17.17 13.65
C GLN A 743 -18.76 -18.00 14.57
N PHE A 744 -17.86 -17.37 15.29
CA PHE A 744 -17.18 -18.09 16.35
C PHE A 744 -18.13 -18.61 17.43
N ASP A 745 -19.29 -17.97 17.61
CA ASP A 745 -20.33 -18.44 18.52
C ASP A 745 -21.15 -19.62 18.02
N ALA A 746 -21.08 -19.95 16.74
CA ALA A 746 -21.71 -21.18 16.27
C ALA A 746 -21.00 -22.44 16.76
N LEU A 747 -19.78 -22.32 17.26
CA LEU A 747 -19.03 -23.40 17.92
C LEU A 747 -19.37 -23.50 19.41
N ASP A 748 -19.81 -22.41 20.02
CA ASP A 748 -20.27 -22.35 21.41
C ASP A 748 -21.77 -22.01 21.40
N THR A 749 -22.62 -23.03 21.41
CA THR A 749 -24.08 -22.87 21.34
C THR A 749 -24.69 -22.20 22.57
N GLN A 750 -23.92 -21.70 23.50
CA GLN A 750 -24.36 -21.15 24.78
C GLN A 750 -23.64 -19.84 25.24
N GLY A 751 -22.77 -19.25 24.45
CA GLY A 751 -22.00 -18.05 24.86
C GLY A 751 -22.66 -16.73 24.46
N PRO A 752 -22.46 -15.66 25.25
CA PRO A 752 -23.05 -14.34 24.98
C PRO A 752 -22.25 -13.48 23.99
N ASN A 753 -21.22 -14.01 23.34
CA ASN A 753 -20.34 -13.22 22.47
C ASN A 753 -20.90 -13.18 21.04
N PRO A 754 -21.31 -12.03 20.55
CA PRO A 754 -21.78 -11.90 19.16
C PRO A 754 -20.64 -12.22 18.20
N PRO A 755 -20.98 -12.73 17.05
CA PRO A 755 -20.02 -13.05 16.02
C PRO A 755 -19.17 -11.83 15.65
N PHE A 756 -17.89 -12.11 15.41
CA PHE A 756 -16.98 -11.17 14.81
C PHE A 756 -17.57 -10.62 13.49
N GLY A 757 -17.49 -9.35 13.19
CA GLY A 757 -18.06 -8.76 11.97
C GLY A 757 -19.51 -8.29 12.08
N THR A 758 -20.35 -8.95 12.89
CA THR A 758 -21.72 -8.50 13.15
C THR A 758 -21.86 -7.70 14.43
N ALA A 759 -20.80 -7.60 15.23
CA ALA A 759 -20.87 -6.86 16.49
C ALA A 759 -20.64 -5.39 16.26
N SER A 760 -21.54 -4.56 16.82
CA SER A 760 -21.39 -3.11 16.88
C SER A 760 -20.18 -2.73 17.73
N THR A 761 -19.59 -1.59 17.45
CA THR A 761 -18.54 -0.99 18.27
C THR A 761 -18.96 0.42 18.69
N ARG A 762 -18.67 0.76 19.95
CA ARG A 762 -18.92 2.12 20.45
C ARG A 762 -17.94 3.12 19.84
N ALA A 763 -18.36 4.39 19.84
CA ALA A 763 -17.47 5.47 19.51
C ALA A 763 -16.35 5.59 20.54
N TYR A 764 -15.12 5.79 20.08
CA TYR A 764 -13.95 5.97 20.93
C TYR A 764 -13.04 7.11 20.43
N SER A 765 -12.11 7.55 21.27
CA SER A 765 -11.17 8.62 20.92
C SER A 765 -9.75 8.23 21.35
N VAL A 766 -8.83 8.26 20.42
CA VAL A 766 -7.40 8.02 20.68
C VAL A 766 -6.64 9.34 20.54
N VAL A 767 -5.80 9.63 21.53
CA VAL A 767 -4.91 10.80 21.57
C VAL A 767 -3.48 10.32 21.42
N ASN A 768 -2.73 10.91 20.49
CA ASN A 768 -1.33 10.59 20.27
C ASN A 768 -0.47 11.85 20.42
N VAL A 769 0.80 11.65 20.78
CA VAL A 769 1.81 12.71 20.85
C VAL A 769 3.06 12.23 20.15
N GLU A 770 3.65 13.06 19.31
CA GLU A 770 4.95 12.81 18.69
C GLU A 770 5.86 14.01 18.83
N ALA A 771 7.14 13.77 19.10
CA ALA A 771 8.19 14.77 19.08
C ALA A 771 9.35 14.26 18.21
N ARG A 772 9.84 15.10 17.32
CA ARG A 772 10.96 14.78 16.43
C ARG A 772 11.92 15.95 16.32
N THR A 773 13.21 15.64 16.18
CA THR A 773 14.24 16.64 15.91
C THR A 773 15.46 16.03 15.21
N THR A 774 16.14 16.79 14.41
CA THR A 774 17.40 16.41 13.77
C THR A 774 18.56 17.11 14.46
N LEU A 775 19.57 16.34 14.86
CA LEU A 775 20.73 16.76 15.63
C LEU A 775 21.97 16.81 14.73
N ALA A 776 22.57 17.99 14.55
CA ALA A 776 23.87 18.15 13.90
C ALA A 776 24.99 18.02 14.96
N LEU A 777 25.41 16.79 15.29
CA LEU A 777 26.40 16.52 16.34
C LEU A 777 27.86 16.65 15.88
N GLY A 778 28.12 17.06 14.66
CA GLY A 778 29.49 17.15 14.09
C GLY A 778 30.13 15.78 13.82
N LEU A 779 29.34 14.71 13.78
CA LEU A 779 29.79 13.33 13.52
C LEU A 779 29.85 12.96 12.03
N GLY A 780 29.69 13.97 11.15
CA GLY A 780 29.70 13.81 9.67
C GLY A 780 28.33 13.56 9.05
N ALA A 781 27.34 13.09 9.82
CA ALA A 781 25.96 12.90 9.40
C ALA A 781 24.99 13.38 10.49
N PRO A 782 23.83 13.93 10.12
CA PRO A 782 22.80 14.31 11.09
C PRO A 782 22.13 13.09 11.69
N LEU A 783 21.71 13.20 12.95
CA LEU A 783 20.95 12.17 13.66
C LEU A 783 19.53 12.66 13.91
N THR A 784 18.53 12.00 13.34
CA THR A 784 17.13 12.28 13.64
C THR A 784 16.68 11.39 14.81
N VAL A 785 16.06 12.02 15.78
CA VAL A 785 15.49 11.37 16.98
C VAL A 785 14.00 11.63 17.00
N SER A 786 13.21 10.58 17.15
CA SER A 786 11.75 10.69 17.33
C SER A 786 11.32 9.94 18.59
N VAL A 787 10.37 10.50 19.31
CA VAL A 787 9.67 9.88 20.42
C VAL A 787 8.18 10.06 20.22
N GLY A 788 7.44 8.94 20.20
CA GLY A 788 5.99 8.93 20.06
C GLY A 788 5.31 8.27 21.25
N VAL A 789 4.08 8.62 21.49
CA VAL A 789 3.19 7.92 22.41
C VAL A 789 1.83 7.77 21.72
N ASP A 790 1.50 6.54 21.36
CA ASP A 790 0.18 6.21 20.89
C ASP A 790 -0.74 5.84 22.02
N ASN A 791 -2.02 6.14 21.83
CA ASN A 791 -3.03 5.95 22.87
C ASN A 791 -2.56 6.53 24.22
N LEU A 792 -2.16 7.80 24.23
CA LEU A 792 -1.60 8.51 25.39
C LEU A 792 -2.44 8.34 26.66
N LEU A 793 -3.77 8.34 26.52
CA LEU A 793 -4.71 8.24 27.62
C LEU A 793 -5.00 6.80 28.05
N ASP A 794 -4.41 5.81 27.36
CA ASP A 794 -4.66 4.38 27.57
C ASP A 794 -6.17 4.04 27.42
N GLU A 795 -6.80 4.66 26.42
CA GLU A 795 -8.22 4.45 26.10
C GLU A 795 -8.47 2.97 25.81
N THR A 796 -9.55 2.47 26.37
CA THR A 796 -10.01 1.10 26.19
C THR A 796 -11.05 1.07 25.09
N TYR A 797 -10.75 0.41 23.98
CA TYR A 797 -11.63 0.41 22.80
C TYR A 797 -11.52 -0.87 21.97
N ARG A 798 -12.46 -1.03 21.06
CA ARG A 798 -12.44 -2.00 19.96
C ARG A 798 -12.61 -1.26 18.65
N ASP A 799 -11.68 -1.45 17.71
CA ASP A 799 -11.84 -0.98 16.34
C ASP A 799 -12.80 -1.91 15.59
N PHE A 800 -13.68 -1.34 14.76
CA PHE A 800 -14.68 -2.14 14.04
C PHE A 800 -14.04 -3.12 13.05
N LEU A 801 -12.92 -2.75 12.44
CA LEU A 801 -12.18 -3.59 11.50
C LEU A 801 -11.10 -4.48 12.15
N ASP A 802 -10.97 -4.46 13.48
CA ASP A 802 -10.04 -5.37 14.18
C ASP A 802 -10.61 -6.78 14.19
N THR A 803 -9.86 -7.73 13.63
CA THR A 803 -10.27 -9.15 13.57
C THR A 803 -10.28 -9.83 14.93
N TYR A 804 -9.77 -9.20 15.97
CA TYR A 804 -9.79 -9.70 17.36
C TYR A 804 -10.89 -9.05 18.20
N LYS A 805 -11.66 -8.09 17.66
CA LYS A 805 -12.66 -7.33 18.43
C LYS A 805 -13.66 -8.19 19.23
N GLY A 806 -13.94 -9.43 18.77
CA GLY A 806 -14.88 -10.35 19.43
C GLY A 806 -14.35 -10.95 20.75
N TYR A 807 -13.03 -10.90 21.00
CA TYR A 807 -12.42 -11.60 22.13
C TYR A 807 -11.21 -10.88 22.75
N ALA A 808 -10.72 -9.84 22.13
CA ALA A 808 -9.67 -8.97 22.67
C ALA A 808 -9.99 -7.50 22.41
N LEU A 809 -9.39 -6.65 23.21
CA LEU A 809 -9.39 -5.20 22.98
C LEU A 809 -8.28 -4.82 22.00
N SER A 810 -8.42 -3.65 21.39
CA SER A 810 -7.35 -3.04 20.61
C SER A 810 -6.14 -2.67 21.48
N PRO A 811 -4.93 -2.48 20.93
CA PRO A 811 -3.72 -2.20 21.68
C PRO A 811 -3.86 -1.00 22.64
N GLY A 812 -3.32 -1.14 23.84
CA GLY A 812 -3.20 -0.07 24.80
C GLY A 812 -2.07 0.91 24.45
N ARG A 813 -1.70 1.77 25.41
CA ARG A 813 -0.64 2.76 25.24
C ARG A 813 0.67 2.14 24.76
N ASP A 814 1.27 2.77 23.76
CA ASP A 814 2.61 2.43 23.27
C ASP A 814 3.52 3.65 23.30
N VAL A 815 4.73 3.49 23.81
CA VAL A 815 5.79 4.50 23.73
C VAL A 815 6.82 4.03 22.72
N GLN A 816 7.14 4.90 21.78
CA GLN A 816 8.00 4.59 20.65
C GLN A 816 9.24 5.45 20.66
N PHE A 817 10.34 4.86 20.25
CA PHE A 817 11.62 5.53 20.07
C PHE A 817 12.19 5.20 18.71
N SER A 818 12.60 6.22 17.97
CA SER A 818 13.28 6.04 16.69
C SER A 818 14.54 6.87 16.63
N LEU A 819 15.61 6.27 16.10
CA LEU A 819 16.85 6.93 15.76
C LEU A 819 17.16 6.64 14.29
N SER A 820 17.43 7.66 13.49
CA SER A 820 17.83 7.49 12.11
C SER A 820 18.92 8.47 11.70
N THR A 821 19.77 8.06 10.76
CA THR A 821 20.80 8.90 10.16
C THR A 821 20.90 8.64 8.68
N THR A 822 21.19 9.69 7.92
CA THR A 822 21.46 9.62 6.48
C THR A 822 22.83 10.23 6.21
N PHE A 823 23.69 9.57 5.46
CA PHE A 823 25.09 9.92 5.20
C PHE A 823 25.48 9.77 3.75
#